data_a95d27103c53ba9559b5801c5a5579e3
#
_entry.id   a95d27103c53ba9559b5801c5a5579e3
#
_cell.length_a   1.000
_cell.length_b   1.000
_cell.length_c   1.000
_cell.angle_alpha   90.00
_cell.angle_beta   90.00
_cell.angle_gamma   90.00
#
_symmetry.space_group_name_H-M   'P 1'
#
loop_
_entity.id
_entity.type
_entity.pdbx_description
1 polymer ?
#
loop_
_entity_poly.entity_id
_entity_poly.type
_entity_poly.pdbx_seq_one_letter_code
_entity_poly.pdbx_strand_id
1 'polypeptide(L)'
;VSSFRRWYFYVVSAVSLQSVTWAVIALLRNLLAPALRLADPSLSPEAERIAFQISVIIIGLPMFLLHWHWARKPYADDPSGKQEHVERYLYLYFMIGAFLIPLVANANGFIQSLLRLASGTPALRPFFNDALPDRANLVYTGTAVFVLALMLAFHTRLLRQDRRSHNPTAITAEIHRLYIYLFSAVGLIMTSYAAANLLQWLLLAAGDGPELAVSRQLTNGIAAMISGLPLWLFFWSRAQKLFRSGKTAEQTSFLRKAYLYFAIFLSVLATISAATALLAGLLRRLLGLEAQEGSGVVFSALITGAVVWAYHTLVLREDTRQVPLLEEQAGLRRLYWYLVAGVGLLVLLIGLGGVLGVLFDPGQYIISRQREQLAWFAAMLVAGLLVWIVPWQQIQKETAGPMPQGAAARTSIVRRFYLFFFLLLATLTFLIAAVFVLSRLLLALLGEALSPEDLRMMGLAAAYAIMAGAVWLYHGRLLRQDQQMLEAQQAQRAATMRIVVVDDGDGSLGLRLLDSLHAALPGSEVVPAGLSDSTATAMQSDNDAQDLERIFAEADIIIGPWSMAAPHAGMTIDESLLASIAASPARKLIMPRPAPGWEWVTGEKWHTDTAVREATETIETIVSGDLSRTTAGPGMIILLIVATMLILFLIASLLGSVIPMF
;
A
#
# COMPACT_ATOMS: atom_id res chain seq x y z
N VAL A 1 -27.77 16.86 -14.88
CA VAL A 1 -26.85 16.15 -15.80
C VAL A 1 -26.25 14.97 -15.03
N SER A 2 -26.43 13.72 -15.52
CA SER A 2 -25.86 12.56 -14.84
C SER A 2 -24.34 12.70 -14.73
N SER A 3 -23.74 12.31 -13.61
CA SER A 3 -22.29 12.31 -13.37
C SER A 3 -21.55 11.61 -14.52
N PHE A 4 -22.13 10.55 -15.06
CA PHE A 4 -21.59 9.79 -16.19
C PHE A 4 -21.38 10.63 -17.45
N ARG A 5 -22.33 11.54 -17.81
CA ARG A 5 -22.18 12.43 -18.96
C ARG A 5 -21.04 13.44 -18.78
N ARG A 6 -20.83 13.94 -17.55
CA ARG A 6 -19.71 14.84 -17.24
C ARG A 6 -18.37 14.12 -17.40
N TRP A 7 -18.26 12.89 -16.88
CA TRP A 7 -17.08 12.05 -17.07
C TRP A 7 -16.75 11.85 -18.54
N TYR A 8 -17.74 11.52 -19.38
CA TYR A 8 -17.55 11.35 -20.81
C TYR A 8 -16.91 12.60 -21.43
N PHE A 9 -17.44 13.80 -21.16
CA PHE A 9 -16.90 15.03 -21.73
C PHE A 9 -15.44 15.28 -21.29
N TYR A 10 -15.10 15.06 -20.03
CA TYR A 10 -13.72 15.23 -19.56
C TYR A 10 -12.76 14.18 -20.12
N VAL A 11 -13.18 12.94 -20.24
CA VAL A 11 -12.35 11.88 -20.83
C VAL A 11 -12.06 12.16 -22.30
N VAL A 12 -13.09 12.50 -23.10
CA VAL A 12 -12.90 12.85 -24.51
C VAL A 12 -12.03 14.09 -24.66
N SER A 13 -12.22 15.12 -23.80
CA SER A 13 -11.35 16.32 -23.79
C SER A 13 -9.90 15.95 -23.48
N ALA A 14 -9.65 15.06 -22.51
CA ALA A 14 -8.31 14.63 -22.16
C ALA A 14 -7.62 13.91 -23.31
N VAL A 15 -8.28 12.90 -23.90
CA VAL A 15 -7.73 12.11 -25.02
C VAL A 15 -7.48 13.00 -26.23
N SER A 16 -8.45 13.82 -26.62
CA SER A 16 -8.30 14.70 -27.77
C SER A 16 -7.16 15.70 -27.60
N LEU A 17 -7.05 16.34 -26.43
CA LEU A 17 -5.98 17.31 -26.18
C LEU A 17 -4.60 16.66 -26.10
N GLN A 18 -4.49 15.47 -25.49
CA GLN A 18 -3.23 14.71 -25.49
C GLN A 18 -2.81 14.35 -26.92
N SER A 19 -3.73 13.83 -27.75
CA SER A 19 -3.46 13.49 -29.14
C SER A 19 -2.99 14.73 -29.93
N VAL A 20 -3.68 15.86 -29.81
CA VAL A 20 -3.29 17.12 -30.45
C VAL A 20 -1.92 17.59 -29.98
N THR A 21 -1.66 17.55 -28.66
CA THR A 21 -0.39 18.00 -28.09
C THR A 21 0.80 17.20 -28.66
N TRP A 22 0.68 15.88 -28.71
CA TRP A 22 1.74 15.02 -29.27
C TRP A 22 1.88 15.15 -30.78
N ALA A 23 0.76 15.35 -31.51
CA ALA A 23 0.80 15.64 -32.94
C ALA A 23 1.48 16.98 -33.24
N VAL A 24 1.25 18.02 -32.44
CA VAL A 24 1.94 19.33 -32.55
C VAL A 24 3.44 19.16 -32.29
N ILE A 25 3.81 18.44 -31.23
CA ILE A 25 5.22 18.16 -30.90
C ILE A 25 5.91 17.45 -32.09
N ALA A 26 5.27 16.39 -32.61
CA ALA A 26 5.81 15.60 -33.71
C ALA A 26 5.92 16.44 -35.01
N LEU A 27 4.91 17.27 -35.31
CA LEU A 27 4.91 18.16 -36.46
C LEU A 27 6.04 19.19 -36.38
N LEU A 28 6.21 19.84 -35.20
CA LEU A 28 7.31 20.78 -34.97
C LEU A 28 8.68 20.11 -35.16
N ARG A 29 8.85 18.91 -34.66
CA ARG A 29 10.08 18.12 -34.85
C ARG A 29 10.37 17.88 -36.33
N ASN A 30 9.37 17.44 -37.10
CA ASN A 30 9.49 17.16 -38.52
C ASN A 30 9.78 18.42 -39.36
N LEU A 31 9.29 19.57 -38.92
CA LEU A 31 9.55 20.85 -39.62
C LEU A 31 10.93 21.44 -39.26
N LEU A 32 11.36 21.29 -37.99
CA LEU A 32 12.63 21.85 -37.52
C LEU A 32 13.85 21.02 -37.92
N ALA A 33 13.73 19.69 -38.05
CA ALA A 33 14.84 18.81 -38.37
C ALA A 33 15.53 19.17 -39.71
N PRO A 34 14.81 19.37 -40.82
CA PRO A 34 15.41 19.80 -42.08
C PRO A 34 15.97 21.22 -42.02
N ALA A 35 15.22 22.13 -41.36
CA ALA A 35 15.64 23.54 -41.23
C ALA A 35 16.98 23.69 -40.52
N LEU A 36 17.28 22.79 -39.57
CA LEU A 36 18.53 22.77 -38.81
C LEU A 36 19.60 21.85 -39.40
N ARG A 37 19.39 21.30 -40.61
CA ARG A 37 20.31 20.40 -41.32
C ARG A 37 20.79 19.23 -40.45
N LEU A 38 19.89 18.64 -39.71
CA LEU A 38 20.18 17.45 -38.90
C LEU A 38 20.26 16.25 -39.86
N ALA A 39 21.45 15.69 -40.07
CA ALA A 39 21.75 14.63 -41.02
C ALA A 39 21.30 13.24 -40.49
N ASP A 40 20.10 13.12 -39.97
CA ASP A 40 19.56 11.85 -39.52
C ASP A 40 18.42 11.41 -40.44
N PRO A 41 18.55 10.27 -41.17
CA PRO A 41 17.49 9.75 -42.04
C PRO A 41 16.18 9.48 -41.31
N SER A 42 16.22 9.19 -39.98
CA SER A 42 15.04 8.97 -39.16
C SER A 42 14.25 10.27 -38.88
N LEU A 43 14.88 11.42 -39.12
CA LEU A 43 14.31 12.77 -38.95
C LEU A 43 13.91 13.38 -40.33
N SER A 44 14.10 12.66 -41.44
CA SER A 44 13.63 13.14 -42.74
C SER A 44 12.09 13.16 -42.75
N PRO A 45 11.47 14.27 -43.21
CA PRO A 45 10.03 14.40 -43.18
C PRO A 45 9.42 13.52 -44.26
N GLU A 46 8.74 12.45 -43.85
CA GLU A 46 7.87 11.68 -44.74
C GLU A 46 6.53 12.44 -44.87
N ALA A 47 6.10 12.70 -46.10
CA ALA A 47 4.84 13.41 -46.36
C ALA A 47 3.64 12.75 -45.66
N GLU A 48 3.65 11.42 -45.58
CA GLU A 48 2.60 10.65 -44.88
C GLU A 48 2.55 10.96 -43.39
N ARG A 49 3.68 11.05 -42.70
CA ARG A 49 3.73 11.40 -41.25
C ARG A 49 3.24 12.81 -41.01
N ILE A 50 3.62 13.77 -41.85
CA ILE A 50 3.16 15.15 -41.76
C ILE A 50 1.66 15.22 -41.97
N ALA A 51 1.15 14.55 -43.01
CA ALA A 51 -0.28 14.51 -43.31
C ALA A 51 -1.08 13.89 -42.17
N PHE A 52 -0.59 12.80 -41.55
CA PHE A 52 -1.21 12.19 -40.39
C PHE A 52 -1.25 13.16 -39.19
N GLN A 53 -0.15 13.83 -38.88
CA GLN A 53 -0.09 14.78 -37.75
C GLN A 53 -1.06 15.97 -37.95
N ILE A 54 -1.11 16.52 -39.15
CA ILE A 54 -2.04 17.59 -39.50
C ILE A 54 -3.48 17.10 -39.36
N SER A 55 -3.79 15.89 -39.82
CA SER A 55 -5.13 15.30 -39.71
C SER A 55 -5.56 15.14 -38.25
N VAL A 56 -4.66 14.67 -37.38
CA VAL A 56 -4.92 14.56 -35.93
C VAL A 56 -5.21 15.93 -35.31
N ILE A 57 -4.50 16.98 -35.74
CA ILE A 57 -4.73 18.35 -35.24
C ILE A 57 -6.08 18.88 -35.75
N ILE A 58 -6.38 18.73 -37.05
CA ILE A 58 -7.62 19.24 -37.67
C ILE A 58 -8.87 18.58 -37.06
N ILE A 59 -8.80 17.29 -36.76
CA ILE A 59 -9.94 16.55 -36.17
C ILE A 59 -9.94 16.69 -34.63
N GLY A 60 -8.79 16.52 -34.00
CA GLY A 60 -8.68 16.48 -32.55
C GLY A 60 -8.92 17.82 -31.86
N LEU A 61 -8.48 18.93 -32.46
CA LEU A 61 -8.67 20.26 -31.85
C LEU A 61 -10.14 20.70 -31.77
N PRO A 62 -10.96 20.60 -32.84
CA PRO A 62 -12.40 20.85 -32.75
C PRO A 62 -13.09 19.90 -31.75
N MET A 63 -12.70 18.63 -31.72
CA MET A 63 -13.22 17.64 -30.80
C MET A 63 -12.95 18.03 -29.35
N PHE A 64 -11.70 18.46 -29.03
CA PHE A 64 -11.36 19.01 -27.73
C PHE A 64 -12.17 20.25 -27.37
N LEU A 65 -12.23 21.26 -28.27
CA LEU A 65 -12.89 22.52 -28.00
C LEU A 65 -14.40 22.35 -27.74
N LEU A 66 -15.06 21.46 -28.50
CA LEU A 66 -16.47 21.17 -28.37
C LEU A 66 -16.78 20.48 -27.03
N HIS A 67 -16.04 19.41 -26.69
CA HIS A 67 -16.25 18.66 -25.45
C HIS A 67 -15.84 19.48 -24.23
N TRP A 68 -14.78 20.27 -24.34
CA TRP A 68 -14.36 21.18 -23.30
C TRP A 68 -15.41 22.30 -23.06
N HIS A 69 -16.03 22.82 -24.11
CA HIS A 69 -17.12 23.77 -23.97
C HIS A 69 -18.30 23.16 -23.21
N TRP A 70 -18.71 21.95 -23.58
CA TRP A 70 -19.80 21.26 -22.90
C TRP A 70 -19.45 20.87 -21.45
N ALA A 71 -18.21 20.48 -21.20
CA ALA A 71 -17.73 20.16 -19.84
C ALA A 71 -17.71 21.36 -18.90
N ARG A 72 -17.43 22.58 -19.45
CA ARG A 72 -17.38 23.83 -18.68
C ARG A 72 -18.74 24.40 -18.30
N LYS A 73 -19.75 24.19 -19.10
CA LYS A 73 -21.06 24.81 -18.93
C LYS A 73 -21.70 24.56 -17.56
N PRO A 74 -21.83 23.32 -17.05
CA PRO A 74 -22.40 23.08 -15.73
C PRO A 74 -21.60 23.71 -14.58
N TYR A 75 -20.29 23.88 -14.74
CA TYR A 75 -19.42 24.52 -13.75
C TYR A 75 -19.60 26.05 -13.72
N ALA A 76 -19.79 26.66 -14.89
CA ALA A 76 -20.04 28.09 -15.02
C ALA A 76 -21.45 28.50 -14.51
N ASP A 77 -22.42 27.59 -14.62
CA ASP A 77 -23.81 27.79 -14.21
C ASP A 77 -24.02 27.57 -12.68
N ASP A 78 -22.98 27.12 -11.92
CA ASP A 78 -23.03 26.93 -10.46
C ASP A 78 -22.05 27.87 -9.71
N PRO A 79 -22.30 29.17 -9.68
CA PRO A 79 -21.44 30.13 -8.98
C PRO A 79 -21.47 29.95 -7.45
N SER A 80 -22.49 29.25 -6.91
CA SER A 80 -22.64 29.01 -5.48
C SER A 80 -21.81 27.82 -4.96
N GLY A 81 -21.19 27.02 -5.86
CA GLY A 81 -20.40 25.84 -5.50
C GLY A 81 -21.19 24.74 -4.78
N LYS A 82 -22.52 24.71 -4.95
CA LYS A 82 -23.41 23.73 -4.31
C LYS A 82 -23.23 22.31 -4.86
N GLN A 83 -22.74 22.18 -6.10
CA GLN A 83 -22.46 20.89 -6.70
C GLN A 83 -20.96 20.54 -6.56
N GLU A 84 -20.70 19.32 -6.14
CA GLU A 84 -19.33 18.80 -6.15
C GLU A 84 -18.88 18.52 -7.58
N HIS A 85 -17.91 19.29 -8.06
CA HIS A 85 -17.32 19.12 -9.38
C HIS A 85 -16.05 18.27 -9.33
N VAL A 86 -16.12 17.10 -8.70
CA VAL A 86 -14.99 16.18 -8.50
C VAL A 86 -14.34 15.79 -9.84
N GLU A 87 -15.16 15.54 -10.87
CA GLU A 87 -14.72 15.15 -12.21
C GLU A 87 -13.81 16.21 -12.85
N ARG A 88 -14.11 17.52 -12.62
CA ARG A 88 -13.31 18.62 -13.12
C ARG A 88 -11.94 18.68 -12.44
N TYR A 89 -11.91 18.54 -11.13
CA TYR A 89 -10.64 18.53 -10.39
C TYR A 89 -9.78 17.33 -10.76
N LEU A 90 -10.38 16.13 -10.90
CA LEU A 90 -9.67 14.93 -11.37
C LEU A 90 -9.10 15.13 -12.78
N TYR A 91 -9.89 15.70 -13.71
CA TYR A 91 -9.40 16.05 -15.04
C TYR A 91 -8.20 17.00 -14.97
N LEU A 92 -8.29 18.10 -14.22
CA LEU A 92 -7.22 19.08 -14.13
C LEU A 92 -5.93 18.50 -13.53
N TYR A 93 -6.03 17.75 -12.43
CA TYR A 93 -4.86 17.10 -11.82
C TYR A 93 -4.28 16.01 -12.71
N PHE A 94 -5.12 15.23 -13.39
CA PHE A 94 -4.69 14.25 -14.37
C PHE A 94 -3.91 14.90 -15.51
N MET A 95 -4.46 15.95 -16.12
CA MET A 95 -3.81 16.66 -17.23
C MET A 95 -2.51 17.34 -16.81
N ILE A 96 -2.48 17.96 -15.63
CA ILE A 96 -1.23 18.51 -15.08
C ILE A 96 -0.18 17.40 -14.92
N GLY A 97 -0.55 16.23 -14.40
CA GLY A 97 0.35 15.07 -14.30
C GLY A 97 0.81 14.56 -15.64
N ALA A 98 -0.13 14.40 -16.59
CA ALA A 98 0.13 13.91 -17.94
C ALA A 98 1.03 14.84 -18.78
N PHE A 99 1.11 16.12 -18.43
CA PHE A 99 2.07 17.05 -19.03
C PHE A 99 3.36 17.18 -18.23
N LEU A 100 3.30 17.16 -16.91
CA LEU A 100 4.47 17.35 -16.03
C LEU A 100 5.47 16.18 -16.13
N ILE A 101 4.98 14.94 -16.16
CA ILE A 101 5.85 13.76 -16.24
C ILE A 101 6.71 13.78 -17.53
N PRO A 102 6.11 13.88 -18.75
CA PRO A 102 6.92 13.94 -19.95
C PRO A 102 7.71 15.25 -20.08
N LEU A 103 7.24 16.36 -19.50
CA LEU A 103 8.02 17.60 -19.44
C LEU A 103 9.34 17.39 -18.70
N VAL A 104 9.29 16.79 -17.50
CA VAL A 104 10.48 16.53 -16.69
C VAL A 104 11.42 15.55 -17.38
N ALA A 105 10.87 14.48 -17.99
CA ALA A 105 11.66 13.50 -18.74
C ALA A 105 12.37 14.12 -19.96
N ASN A 106 11.67 14.94 -20.75
CA ASN A 106 12.26 15.63 -21.90
C ASN A 106 13.25 16.73 -21.45
N ALA A 107 12.96 17.45 -20.36
CA ALA A 107 13.90 18.43 -19.80
C ALA A 107 15.20 17.77 -19.34
N ASN A 108 15.12 16.61 -18.69
CA ASN A 108 16.29 15.82 -18.32
C ASN A 108 17.11 15.40 -19.57
N GLY A 109 16.46 14.88 -20.62
CA GLY A 109 17.10 14.52 -21.88
C GLY A 109 17.73 15.72 -22.59
N PHE A 110 17.05 16.87 -22.58
CA PHE A 110 17.56 18.13 -23.13
C PHE A 110 18.85 18.58 -22.42
N ILE A 111 18.84 18.59 -21.09
CA ILE A 111 19.99 18.99 -20.27
C ILE A 111 21.14 18.00 -20.47
N GLN A 112 20.88 16.69 -20.53
CA GLN A 112 21.91 15.68 -20.81
C GLN A 112 22.58 15.91 -22.15
N SER A 113 21.81 16.15 -23.22
CA SER A 113 22.37 16.39 -24.54
C SER A 113 23.17 17.69 -24.61
N LEU A 114 22.70 18.74 -23.92
CA LEU A 114 23.43 20.00 -23.79
C LEU A 114 24.79 19.81 -23.09
N LEU A 115 24.79 19.09 -21.96
CA LEU A 115 26.01 18.81 -21.20
C LEU A 115 26.99 17.93 -21.99
N ARG A 116 26.50 16.91 -22.72
CA ARG A 116 27.35 16.06 -23.56
C ARG A 116 27.99 16.83 -24.71
N LEU A 117 27.23 17.69 -25.37
CA LEU A 117 27.79 18.56 -26.41
C LEU A 117 28.85 19.51 -25.86
N ALA A 118 28.63 20.07 -24.65
CA ALA A 118 29.58 20.96 -24.00
C ALA A 118 30.85 20.24 -23.53
N SER A 119 30.74 18.99 -23.06
CA SER A 119 31.86 18.18 -22.55
C SER A 119 32.57 17.34 -23.62
N GLY A 120 32.02 17.26 -24.84
CA GLY A 120 32.52 16.35 -25.87
C GLY A 120 32.28 14.85 -25.57
N THR A 121 31.48 14.52 -24.56
CA THR A 121 31.21 13.14 -24.15
C THR A 121 30.31 12.44 -25.18
N PRO A 122 30.72 11.31 -25.79
CA PRO A 122 29.91 10.64 -26.80
C PRO A 122 28.63 10.05 -26.21
N ALA A 123 27.52 10.09 -26.99
CA ALA A 123 26.27 9.43 -26.64
C ALA A 123 26.48 7.92 -26.64
N LEU A 124 25.94 7.22 -25.62
CA LEU A 124 25.81 5.77 -25.69
C LEU A 124 24.73 5.41 -26.71
N ARG A 125 25.06 4.49 -27.61
CA ARG A 125 24.05 3.80 -28.41
C ARG A 125 23.47 2.68 -27.53
N PRO A 126 22.20 2.72 -27.11
CA PRO A 126 21.57 1.57 -26.47
C PRO A 126 21.49 0.43 -27.48
N PHE A 127 21.62 -0.82 -27.01
CA PHE A 127 21.64 -2.02 -27.82
C PHE A 127 20.40 -2.23 -28.72
N PHE A 128 19.30 -1.52 -28.45
CA PHE A 128 17.99 -1.71 -29.09
C PHE A 128 17.38 -0.45 -29.72
N ASN A 129 18.05 0.70 -29.68
CA ASN A 129 17.55 1.94 -30.27
C ASN A 129 18.74 2.75 -30.84
N ASP A 130 18.63 3.20 -32.09
CA ASP A 130 19.53 4.19 -32.62
C ASP A 130 19.37 5.50 -31.85
N ALA A 131 20.26 5.72 -30.88
CA ALA A 131 20.26 6.96 -30.11
C ALA A 131 20.46 8.13 -31.07
N LEU A 132 19.51 9.06 -31.08
CA LEU A 132 19.63 10.29 -31.88
C LEU A 132 20.92 11.02 -31.52
N PRO A 133 21.64 11.60 -32.51
CA PRO A 133 22.75 12.50 -32.25
C PRO A 133 22.35 13.59 -31.27
N ASP A 134 23.24 14.00 -30.38
CA ASP A 134 22.91 14.96 -29.31
C ASP A 134 22.28 16.26 -29.83
N ARG A 135 22.68 16.76 -31.01
CA ARG A 135 22.05 17.92 -31.64
C ARG A 135 20.61 17.67 -32.04
N ALA A 136 20.31 16.49 -32.60
CA ALA A 136 18.96 16.09 -32.98
C ALA A 136 18.10 15.89 -31.71
N ASN A 137 18.67 15.27 -30.69
CA ASN A 137 17.98 15.06 -29.40
C ASN A 137 17.65 16.39 -28.69
N LEU A 138 18.49 17.42 -28.79
CA LEU A 138 18.18 18.78 -28.29
C LEU A 138 16.92 19.36 -28.96
N VAL A 139 16.78 19.24 -30.28
CA VAL A 139 15.58 19.71 -30.98
C VAL A 139 14.36 18.88 -30.59
N TYR A 140 14.54 17.58 -30.49
CA TYR A 140 13.47 16.63 -30.13
C TYR A 140 12.92 16.89 -28.72
N THR A 141 13.81 17.00 -27.75
CA THR A 141 13.43 17.23 -26.37
C THR A 141 13.03 18.68 -26.12
N GLY A 142 13.71 19.66 -26.77
CA GLY A 142 13.41 21.07 -26.62
C GLY A 142 12.02 21.45 -27.15
N THR A 143 11.60 20.92 -28.31
CA THR A 143 10.23 21.13 -28.81
C THR A 143 9.19 20.56 -27.86
N ALA A 144 9.43 19.36 -27.29
CA ALA A 144 8.54 18.77 -26.32
C ALA A 144 8.48 19.60 -25.03
N VAL A 145 9.62 20.03 -24.49
CA VAL A 145 9.70 20.91 -23.31
C VAL A 145 8.88 22.17 -23.51
N PHE A 146 9.03 22.82 -24.66
CA PHE A 146 8.30 24.06 -24.95
C PHE A 146 6.79 23.86 -24.97
N VAL A 147 6.28 22.90 -25.77
CA VAL A 147 4.84 22.65 -25.90
C VAL A 147 4.23 22.14 -24.61
N LEU A 148 4.88 21.19 -23.92
CA LEU A 148 4.40 20.63 -22.66
C LEU A 148 4.40 21.70 -21.55
N ALA A 149 5.36 22.60 -21.51
CA ALA A 149 5.39 23.71 -20.57
C ALA A 149 4.22 24.68 -20.78
N LEU A 150 3.85 24.96 -22.03
CA LEU A 150 2.66 25.79 -22.34
C LEU A 150 1.37 25.08 -21.87
N MET A 151 1.22 23.78 -22.15
CA MET A 151 0.06 23.01 -21.74
C MET A 151 -0.04 22.90 -20.21
N LEU A 152 1.09 22.70 -19.55
CA LEU A 152 1.18 22.70 -18.08
C LEU A 152 0.80 24.06 -17.50
N ALA A 153 1.31 25.15 -18.05
CA ALA A 153 1.02 26.52 -17.61
C ALA A 153 -0.48 26.84 -17.76
N PHE A 154 -1.09 26.43 -18.89
CA PHE A 154 -2.53 26.59 -19.12
C PHE A 154 -3.36 25.84 -18.06
N HIS A 155 -3.12 24.56 -17.82
CA HIS A 155 -3.89 23.78 -16.86
C HIS A 155 -3.65 24.22 -15.40
N THR A 156 -2.42 24.59 -15.04
CA THR A 156 -2.14 25.13 -13.71
C THR A 156 -2.81 26.48 -13.47
N ARG A 157 -2.96 27.31 -14.51
CA ARG A 157 -3.71 28.57 -14.43
C ARG A 157 -5.19 28.30 -14.20
N LEU A 158 -5.79 27.36 -14.95
CA LEU A 158 -7.19 26.95 -14.75
C LEU A 158 -7.44 26.45 -13.33
N LEU A 159 -6.59 25.53 -12.86
CA LEU A 159 -6.71 25.00 -11.50
C LEU A 159 -6.62 26.08 -10.43
N ARG A 160 -5.73 27.08 -10.62
CA ARG A 160 -5.63 28.22 -9.69
C ARG A 160 -6.88 29.09 -9.70
N GLN A 161 -7.49 29.31 -10.86
CA GLN A 161 -8.76 30.05 -10.98
C GLN A 161 -9.87 29.31 -10.24
N ASP A 162 -10.05 28.02 -10.50
CA ASP A 162 -11.08 27.20 -9.87
C ASP A 162 -10.95 27.19 -8.34
N ARG A 163 -9.73 27.04 -7.82
CA ARG A 163 -9.48 27.05 -6.37
C ARG A 163 -9.68 28.42 -5.68
N ARG A 164 -9.68 29.51 -6.45
CA ARG A 164 -9.99 30.85 -5.92
C ARG A 164 -11.50 31.09 -5.90
N SER A 165 -12.24 30.47 -6.82
CA SER A 165 -13.68 30.69 -6.99
C SER A 165 -14.52 29.78 -6.09
N HIS A 166 -14.01 28.61 -5.68
CA HIS A 166 -14.76 27.61 -4.93
C HIS A 166 -13.96 27.09 -3.75
N ASN A 167 -14.62 26.91 -2.61
CA ASN A 167 -14.01 26.27 -1.46
C ASN A 167 -13.80 24.77 -1.75
N PRO A 168 -12.64 24.20 -1.36
CA PRO A 168 -12.38 22.78 -1.57
C PRO A 168 -13.29 21.92 -0.71
N THR A 169 -13.93 20.92 -1.32
CA THR A 169 -14.62 19.85 -0.59
C THR A 169 -13.59 18.84 -0.01
N ALA A 170 -14.04 17.96 0.88
CA ALA A 170 -13.16 16.94 1.45
C ALA A 170 -12.48 16.09 0.35
N ILE A 171 -13.23 15.65 -0.66
CA ILE A 171 -12.72 14.84 -1.78
C ILE A 171 -11.70 15.61 -2.62
N THR A 172 -11.99 16.86 -2.97
CA THR A 172 -11.07 17.67 -3.78
C THR A 172 -9.80 18.04 -3.03
N ALA A 173 -9.87 18.15 -1.70
CA ALA A 173 -8.70 18.32 -0.84
C ALA A 173 -7.82 17.04 -0.83
N GLU A 174 -8.42 15.85 -0.77
CA GLU A 174 -7.66 14.58 -0.86
C GLU A 174 -7.00 14.40 -2.23
N ILE A 175 -7.68 14.73 -3.34
CA ILE A 175 -7.08 14.70 -4.68
C ILE A 175 -5.86 15.63 -4.74
N HIS A 176 -5.95 16.82 -4.14
CA HIS A 176 -4.83 17.75 -4.07
C HIS A 176 -3.65 17.19 -3.26
N ARG A 177 -3.93 16.56 -2.11
CA ARG A 177 -2.89 15.90 -1.30
C ARG A 177 -2.22 14.77 -2.07
N LEU A 178 -3.01 13.91 -2.72
CA LEU A 178 -2.49 12.81 -3.55
C LEU A 178 -1.54 13.35 -4.62
N TYR A 179 -1.93 14.42 -5.32
CA TYR A 179 -1.09 15.07 -6.32
C TYR A 179 0.23 15.58 -5.74
N ILE A 180 0.20 16.26 -4.59
CA ILE A 180 1.41 16.78 -3.93
C ILE A 180 2.35 15.64 -3.54
N TYR A 181 1.85 14.59 -2.89
CA TYR A 181 2.69 13.49 -2.42
C TYR A 181 3.20 12.61 -3.56
N LEU A 182 2.39 12.39 -4.61
CA LEU A 182 2.81 11.64 -5.80
C LEU A 182 4.01 12.33 -6.49
N PHE A 183 3.91 13.62 -6.77
CA PHE A 183 4.99 14.37 -7.43
C PHE A 183 6.19 14.63 -6.50
N SER A 184 5.97 14.70 -5.20
CA SER A 184 7.05 14.68 -4.22
C SER A 184 7.82 13.34 -4.28
N ALA A 185 7.13 12.20 -4.41
CA ALA A 185 7.77 10.90 -4.54
C ALA A 185 8.58 10.78 -5.84
N VAL A 186 8.00 11.21 -6.98
CA VAL A 186 8.71 11.23 -8.28
C VAL A 186 9.97 12.09 -8.20
N GLY A 187 9.86 13.30 -7.66
CA GLY A 187 11.00 14.21 -7.48
C GLY A 187 12.06 13.64 -6.53
N LEU A 188 11.65 12.96 -5.45
CA LEU A 188 12.56 12.29 -4.53
C LEU A 188 13.36 11.17 -5.21
N ILE A 189 12.68 10.32 -5.99
CA ILE A 189 13.33 9.21 -6.73
C ILE A 189 14.36 9.78 -7.70
N MET A 190 14.00 10.81 -8.48
CA MET A 190 14.91 11.45 -9.42
C MET A 190 16.11 12.11 -8.71
N THR A 191 15.86 12.81 -7.59
CA THR A 191 16.91 13.45 -6.79
C THR A 191 17.85 12.42 -6.18
N SER A 192 17.31 11.29 -5.68
CA SER A 192 18.12 10.20 -5.14
C SER A 192 18.99 9.54 -6.22
N TYR A 193 18.42 9.29 -7.41
CA TYR A 193 19.17 8.81 -8.57
C TYR A 193 20.30 9.79 -8.96
N ALA A 194 20.00 11.09 -8.98
CA ALA A 194 20.99 12.14 -9.29
C ALA A 194 22.12 12.16 -8.24
N ALA A 195 21.78 12.13 -6.97
CA ALA A 195 22.75 12.12 -5.88
C ALA A 195 23.66 10.90 -5.94
N ALA A 196 23.10 9.70 -6.22
CA ALA A 196 23.86 8.48 -6.40
C ALA A 196 24.84 8.58 -7.58
N ASN A 197 24.41 9.12 -8.73
CA ASN A 197 25.30 9.29 -9.90
C ASN A 197 26.43 10.32 -9.62
N LEU A 198 26.12 11.42 -8.95
CA LEU A 198 27.15 12.43 -8.60
C LEU A 198 28.14 11.87 -7.59
N LEU A 199 27.69 11.13 -6.60
CA LEU A 199 28.57 10.45 -5.64
C LEU A 199 29.42 9.38 -6.33
N GLN A 200 28.84 8.59 -7.24
CA GLN A 200 29.57 7.63 -8.05
C GLN A 200 30.63 8.32 -8.93
N TRP A 201 30.26 9.44 -9.56
CA TRP A 201 31.22 10.26 -10.30
C TRP A 201 32.42 10.66 -9.41
N LEU A 202 32.16 11.15 -8.19
CA LEU A 202 33.21 11.55 -7.27
C LEU A 202 34.15 10.39 -6.92
N LEU A 203 33.57 9.20 -6.66
CA LEU A 203 34.34 7.99 -6.34
C LEU A 203 35.18 7.50 -7.52
N LEU A 204 34.64 7.54 -8.75
CA LEU A 204 35.36 7.16 -9.97
C LEU A 204 36.50 8.16 -10.28
N ALA A 205 36.24 9.47 -10.14
CA ALA A 205 37.24 10.50 -10.38
C ALA A 205 38.38 10.47 -9.36
N ALA A 206 38.09 10.09 -8.10
CA ALA A 206 39.11 9.94 -7.06
C ALA A 206 39.94 8.64 -7.17
N GLY A 207 39.44 7.65 -7.91
CA GLY A 207 40.04 6.31 -8.03
C GLY A 207 40.60 5.97 -9.40
N ASP A 208 40.94 6.98 -10.24
CA ASP A 208 41.45 6.79 -11.62
C ASP A 208 40.54 5.95 -12.50
N GLY A 209 39.21 6.10 -12.33
CA GLY A 209 38.21 5.41 -13.15
C GLY A 209 38.28 5.79 -14.62
N PRO A 210 37.73 4.97 -15.55
CA PRO A 210 37.75 5.25 -16.98
C PRO A 210 37.12 6.62 -17.28
N GLU A 211 37.83 7.47 -18.02
CA GLU A 211 37.45 8.87 -18.31
C GLU A 211 36.03 9.02 -18.87
N LEU A 212 35.63 8.09 -19.73
CA LEU A 212 34.28 8.03 -20.31
C LEU A 212 33.20 7.72 -19.26
N ALA A 213 33.50 6.85 -18.29
CA ALA A 213 32.58 6.54 -17.20
C ALA A 213 32.42 7.74 -16.25
N VAL A 214 33.52 8.42 -15.92
CA VAL A 214 33.54 9.64 -15.10
C VAL A 214 32.67 10.73 -15.72
N SER A 215 32.90 11.07 -17.00
CA SER A 215 32.13 12.09 -17.72
C SER A 215 30.64 11.75 -17.80
N ARG A 216 30.30 10.49 -17.99
CA ARG A 216 28.90 10.03 -18.07
C ARG A 216 28.16 10.17 -16.75
N GLN A 217 28.75 9.74 -15.66
CA GLN A 217 28.13 9.84 -14.34
C GLN A 217 27.89 11.31 -13.96
N LEU A 218 28.83 12.17 -14.28
CA LEU A 218 28.69 13.61 -14.07
C LEU A 218 27.51 14.19 -14.87
N THR A 219 27.45 13.95 -16.18
CA THR A 219 26.39 14.50 -17.03
C THR A 219 25.01 13.99 -16.64
N ASN A 220 24.87 12.69 -16.35
CA ASN A 220 23.62 12.11 -15.90
C ASN A 220 23.22 12.65 -14.52
N GLY A 221 24.16 12.73 -13.59
CA GLY A 221 23.94 13.25 -12.24
C GLY A 221 23.49 14.71 -12.25
N ILE A 222 24.18 15.60 -12.99
CA ILE A 222 23.82 17.01 -13.08
C ILE A 222 22.43 17.18 -13.73
N ALA A 223 22.17 16.51 -14.85
CA ALA A 223 20.89 16.64 -15.54
C ALA A 223 19.72 16.17 -14.67
N ALA A 224 19.86 15.03 -14.00
CA ALA A 224 18.84 14.50 -13.10
C ALA A 224 18.68 15.40 -11.86
N MET A 225 19.75 16.03 -11.34
CA MET A 225 19.69 16.95 -10.22
C MET A 225 18.93 18.23 -10.58
N ILE A 226 19.23 18.83 -11.74
CA ILE A 226 18.55 20.04 -12.23
C ILE A 226 17.06 19.75 -12.49
N SER A 227 16.69 18.55 -12.93
CA SER A 227 15.31 18.19 -13.22
C SER A 227 14.56 17.72 -11.96
N GLY A 228 15.18 16.89 -11.12
CA GLY A 228 14.55 16.23 -9.99
C GLY A 228 14.47 17.06 -8.73
N LEU A 229 15.58 17.72 -8.35
CA LEU A 229 15.64 18.45 -7.09
C LEU A 229 14.63 19.62 -7.01
N PRO A 230 14.46 20.48 -8.04
CA PRO A 230 13.42 21.50 -8.00
C PRO A 230 12.00 20.91 -7.92
N LEU A 231 11.76 19.80 -8.61
CA LEU A 231 10.48 19.09 -8.55
C LEU A 231 10.19 18.62 -7.12
N TRP A 232 11.15 17.92 -6.49
CA TRP A 232 11.02 17.46 -5.10
C TRP A 232 10.83 18.62 -4.12
N LEU A 233 11.71 19.61 -4.15
CA LEU A 233 11.65 20.75 -3.23
C LEU A 233 10.33 21.54 -3.37
N PHE A 234 9.83 21.73 -4.59
CA PHE A 234 8.58 22.42 -4.84
C PHE A 234 7.38 21.71 -4.19
N PHE A 235 7.21 20.41 -4.43
CA PHE A 235 6.09 19.66 -3.89
C PHE A 235 6.26 19.35 -2.40
N TRP A 236 7.47 18.99 -1.98
CA TRP A 236 7.75 18.69 -0.58
C TRP A 236 7.63 19.93 0.33
N SER A 237 8.10 21.08 -0.10
CA SER A 237 7.92 22.32 0.66
C SER A 237 6.44 22.68 0.83
N ARG A 238 5.60 22.40 -0.15
CA ARG A 238 4.14 22.57 -0.05
C ARG A 238 3.52 21.57 0.92
N ALA A 239 3.92 20.31 0.85
CA ALA A 239 3.50 19.29 1.81
C ALA A 239 3.86 19.70 3.26
N GLN A 240 5.07 20.24 3.47
CA GLN A 240 5.49 20.74 4.77
C GLN A 240 4.70 21.98 5.23
N LYS A 241 4.40 22.91 4.32
CA LYS A 241 3.56 24.08 4.63
C LYS A 241 2.14 23.68 5.02
N LEU A 242 1.55 22.71 4.33
CA LEU A 242 0.22 22.17 4.66
C LEU A 242 0.21 21.57 6.08
N PHE A 243 1.17 20.74 6.41
CA PHE A 243 1.28 20.15 7.75
C PHE A 243 1.44 21.22 8.84
N ARG A 244 2.33 22.20 8.61
CA ARG A 244 2.59 23.32 9.54
C ARG A 244 1.43 24.31 9.66
N SER A 245 0.41 24.22 8.80
CA SER A 245 -0.78 25.09 8.90
C SER A 245 -1.62 24.82 10.14
N GLY A 246 -1.37 23.75 10.89
CA GLY A 246 -2.07 23.38 12.11
C GLY A 246 -3.49 22.85 11.91
N LYS A 247 -3.96 22.74 10.66
CA LYS A 247 -5.29 22.18 10.37
C LYS A 247 -5.30 20.68 10.65
N THR A 248 -6.21 20.22 11.50
CA THR A 248 -6.33 18.80 11.89
C THR A 248 -6.35 17.86 10.68
N ALA A 249 -7.16 18.16 9.65
CA ALA A 249 -7.26 17.34 8.43
C ALA A 249 -5.93 17.22 7.65
N GLU A 250 -5.01 18.19 7.77
CA GLU A 250 -3.69 18.14 7.14
C GLU A 250 -2.70 17.37 8.00
N GLN A 251 -2.78 17.52 9.31
CA GLN A 251 -1.91 16.84 10.27
C GLN A 251 -2.23 15.36 10.41
N THR A 252 -3.52 14.99 10.30
CA THR A 252 -4.00 13.60 10.36
C THR A 252 -4.10 12.94 8.98
N SER A 253 -3.54 13.54 7.93
CA SER A 253 -3.63 13.02 6.56
C SER A 253 -3.00 11.63 6.43
N PHE A 254 -3.79 10.65 5.97
CA PHE A 254 -3.34 9.30 5.63
C PHE A 254 -2.26 9.34 4.52
N LEU A 255 -2.46 10.17 3.48
CA LEU A 255 -1.54 10.27 2.34
C LEU A 255 -0.15 10.77 2.75
N ARG A 256 -0.06 11.67 3.75
CA ARG A 256 1.23 12.10 4.29
C ARG A 256 1.98 10.94 4.93
N LYS A 257 1.31 10.18 5.78
CA LYS A 257 1.94 9.02 6.45
C LYS A 257 2.30 7.93 5.43
N ALA A 258 1.43 7.69 4.44
CA ALA A 258 1.70 6.75 3.35
C ALA A 258 2.96 7.15 2.56
N TYR A 259 3.10 8.43 2.19
CA TYR A 259 4.31 8.94 1.53
C TYR A 259 5.58 8.73 2.38
N LEU A 260 5.53 9.09 3.67
CA LEU A 260 6.69 8.95 4.56
C LEU A 260 7.10 7.48 4.72
N TYR A 261 6.14 6.57 4.98
CA TYR A 261 6.44 5.14 5.08
C TYR A 261 6.93 4.56 3.76
N PHE A 262 6.39 4.99 2.62
CA PHE A 262 6.85 4.58 1.29
C PHE A 262 8.31 5.03 1.04
N ALA A 263 8.63 6.30 1.31
CA ALA A 263 9.99 6.82 1.15
C ALA A 263 10.99 6.11 2.06
N ILE A 264 10.63 5.88 3.34
CA ILE A 264 11.43 5.11 4.30
C ILE A 264 11.62 3.68 3.81
N PHE A 265 10.55 3.01 3.37
CA PHE A 265 10.60 1.63 2.90
C PHE A 265 11.54 1.45 1.71
N LEU A 266 11.39 2.27 0.66
CA LEU A 266 12.26 2.19 -0.52
C LEU A 266 13.72 2.51 -0.19
N SER A 267 13.96 3.51 0.66
CA SER A 267 15.32 3.88 1.06
C SER A 267 15.98 2.80 1.94
N VAL A 268 15.22 2.16 2.83
CA VAL A 268 15.68 0.98 3.60
C VAL A 268 16.06 -0.17 2.66
N LEU A 269 15.19 -0.49 1.68
CA LEU A 269 15.49 -1.54 0.70
C LEU A 269 16.77 -1.24 -0.07
N ALA A 270 16.93 -0.01 -0.58
CA ALA A 270 18.14 0.40 -1.30
C ALA A 270 19.39 0.29 -0.42
N THR A 271 19.30 0.76 0.83
CA THR A 271 20.41 0.71 1.81
C THR A 271 20.81 -0.73 2.13
N ILE A 272 19.83 -1.60 2.38
CA ILE A 272 20.08 -3.01 2.73
C ILE A 272 20.62 -3.77 1.52
N SER A 273 20.07 -3.57 0.31
CA SER A 273 20.58 -4.20 -0.90
C SER A 273 22.05 -3.82 -1.15
N ALA A 274 22.37 -2.53 -1.00
CA ALA A 274 23.74 -2.05 -1.13
C ALA A 274 24.67 -2.62 -0.02
N ALA A 275 24.22 -2.65 1.23
CA ALA A 275 24.98 -3.24 2.34
C ALA A 275 25.22 -4.74 2.12
N THR A 276 24.23 -5.47 1.62
CA THR A 276 24.37 -6.90 1.26
C THR A 276 25.41 -7.10 0.16
N ALA A 277 25.40 -6.26 -0.88
CA ALA A 277 26.38 -6.32 -1.96
C ALA A 277 27.81 -6.00 -1.45
N LEU A 278 27.97 -5.04 -0.54
CA LEU A 278 29.27 -4.75 0.08
C LEU A 278 29.76 -5.93 0.94
N LEU A 279 28.86 -6.55 1.71
CA LEU A 279 29.19 -7.73 2.49
C LEU A 279 29.59 -8.91 1.59
N ALA A 280 28.86 -9.12 0.49
CA ALA A 280 29.22 -10.12 -0.52
C ALA A 280 30.61 -9.83 -1.12
N GLY A 281 30.90 -8.58 -1.47
CA GLY A 281 32.23 -8.15 -1.96
C GLY A 281 33.36 -8.40 -0.94
N LEU A 282 33.09 -8.18 0.35
CA LEU A 282 34.02 -8.51 1.41
C LEU A 282 34.26 -10.02 1.53
N LEU A 283 33.18 -10.81 1.54
CA LEU A 283 33.26 -12.28 1.59
C LEU A 283 33.97 -12.87 0.37
N ARG A 284 33.75 -12.31 -0.83
CA ARG A 284 34.49 -12.69 -2.05
C ARG A 284 36.01 -12.54 -1.85
N ARG A 285 36.46 -11.41 -1.31
CA ARG A 285 37.88 -11.16 -1.03
C ARG A 285 38.43 -12.18 0.00
N LEU A 286 37.67 -12.45 1.06
CA LEU A 286 38.04 -13.45 2.06
C LEU A 286 38.15 -14.87 1.48
N LEU A 287 37.36 -15.17 0.44
CA LEU A 287 37.39 -16.45 -0.27
C LEU A 287 38.42 -16.47 -1.42
N GLY A 288 39.29 -15.46 -1.53
CA GLY A 288 40.36 -15.39 -2.53
C GLY A 288 39.90 -15.08 -3.96
N LEU A 289 38.74 -14.45 -4.10
CA LEU A 289 38.22 -13.96 -5.38
C LEU A 289 38.67 -12.51 -5.63
N GLU A 290 38.79 -12.12 -6.90
CA GLU A 290 39.10 -10.74 -7.28
C GLU A 290 38.07 -9.74 -6.79
N ALA A 291 38.51 -8.49 -6.63
CA ALA A 291 37.61 -7.41 -6.25
C ALA A 291 36.49 -7.22 -7.30
N GLN A 292 35.26 -7.06 -6.82
CA GLN A 292 34.13 -6.82 -7.71
C GLN A 292 34.26 -5.43 -8.35
N GLU A 293 34.20 -5.37 -9.67
CA GLU A 293 34.09 -4.11 -10.38
C GLU A 293 32.77 -3.43 -10.01
N GLY A 294 32.76 -2.08 -9.93
CA GLY A 294 31.54 -1.32 -9.64
C GLY A 294 31.24 -1.09 -8.16
N SER A 295 32.19 -1.30 -7.26
CA SER A 295 32.03 -0.99 -5.82
C SER A 295 31.56 0.45 -5.57
N GLY A 296 31.94 1.41 -6.42
CA GLY A 296 31.50 2.81 -6.36
C GLY A 296 29.99 2.97 -6.51
N VAL A 297 29.31 2.18 -7.35
CA VAL A 297 27.84 2.17 -7.49
C VAL A 297 27.19 1.74 -6.17
N VAL A 298 27.71 0.70 -5.56
CA VAL A 298 27.17 0.13 -4.32
C VAL A 298 27.34 1.11 -3.16
N PHE A 299 28.50 1.74 -3.02
CA PHE A 299 28.74 2.78 -2.00
C PHE A 299 27.85 4.01 -2.21
N SER A 300 27.69 4.47 -3.44
CA SER A 300 26.83 5.63 -3.73
C SER A 300 25.36 5.33 -3.42
N ALA A 301 24.87 4.13 -3.71
CA ALA A 301 23.52 3.68 -3.37
C ALA A 301 23.32 3.57 -1.85
N LEU A 302 24.31 3.01 -1.13
CA LEU A 302 24.27 2.89 0.33
C LEU A 302 24.15 4.26 1.00
N ILE A 303 25.03 5.19 0.66
CA ILE A 303 25.07 6.54 1.27
C ILE A 303 23.77 7.29 0.94
N THR A 304 23.37 7.29 -0.34
CA THR A 304 22.15 7.99 -0.77
C THR A 304 20.91 7.41 -0.09
N GLY A 305 20.78 6.08 -0.07
CA GLY A 305 19.68 5.40 0.61
C GLY A 305 19.64 5.72 2.10
N ALA A 306 20.79 5.66 2.79
CA ALA A 306 20.89 5.95 4.22
C ALA A 306 20.51 7.42 4.55
N VAL A 307 20.92 8.39 3.72
CA VAL A 307 20.56 9.80 3.91
C VAL A 307 19.06 10.02 3.72
N VAL A 308 18.46 9.44 2.68
CA VAL A 308 17.01 9.53 2.43
C VAL A 308 16.23 8.85 3.57
N TRP A 309 16.68 7.70 4.03
CA TRP A 309 16.10 6.98 5.16
C TRP A 309 16.14 7.82 6.44
N ALA A 310 17.33 8.31 6.81
CA ALA A 310 17.51 9.12 8.01
C ALA A 310 16.62 10.38 7.98
N TYR A 311 16.62 11.12 6.88
CA TYR A 311 15.82 12.33 6.74
C TYR A 311 14.31 12.06 6.93
N HIS A 312 13.73 11.09 6.20
CA HIS A 312 12.30 10.82 6.28
C HIS A 312 11.90 10.20 7.63
N THR A 313 12.80 9.44 8.25
CA THR A 313 12.59 8.92 9.62
C THR A 313 12.55 10.05 10.66
N LEU A 314 13.43 11.05 10.54
CA LEU A 314 13.40 12.23 11.41
C LEU A 314 12.10 13.02 11.23
N VAL A 315 11.67 13.23 9.98
CA VAL A 315 10.38 13.90 9.70
C VAL A 315 9.22 13.12 10.29
N LEU A 316 9.18 11.80 10.11
CA LEU A 316 8.11 10.96 10.66
C LEU A 316 8.07 11.00 12.19
N ARG A 317 9.24 10.98 12.85
CA ARG A 317 9.33 11.12 14.32
C ARG A 317 8.81 12.45 14.80
N GLU A 318 9.17 13.54 14.11
CA GLU A 318 8.70 14.88 14.46
C GLU A 318 7.18 15.02 14.26
N ASP A 319 6.64 14.51 13.14
CA ASP A 319 5.20 14.46 12.90
C ASP A 319 4.45 13.71 14.00
N THR A 320 5.01 12.60 14.48
CA THR A 320 4.36 11.76 15.51
C THR A 320 4.44 12.39 16.91
N ARG A 321 5.45 13.22 17.17
CA ARG A 321 5.53 14.00 18.42
C ARG A 321 4.47 15.09 18.48
N GLN A 322 4.18 15.74 17.34
CA GLN A 322 3.22 16.83 17.28
C GLN A 322 1.77 16.34 17.26
N VAL A 323 1.51 15.22 16.61
CA VAL A 323 0.15 14.65 16.48
C VAL A 323 0.20 13.15 16.74
N PRO A 324 -0.48 12.67 17.80
CA PRO A 324 -0.57 11.25 18.09
C PRO A 324 -1.17 10.48 16.89
N LEU A 325 -0.69 9.25 16.68
CA LEU A 325 -1.17 8.39 15.61
C LEU A 325 -2.63 7.98 15.87
N LEU A 326 -3.50 8.26 14.91
CA LEU A 326 -4.85 7.70 14.87
C LEU A 326 -4.80 6.19 14.57
N GLU A 327 -5.85 5.45 14.95
CA GLU A 327 -5.91 4.00 14.71
C GLU A 327 -5.76 3.63 13.24
N GLU A 328 -6.34 4.39 12.31
CA GLU A 328 -6.18 4.22 10.86
C GLU A 328 -4.71 4.32 10.42
N GLN A 329 -3.94 5.19 11.07
CA GLN A 329 -2.50 5.36 10.79
C GLN A 329 -1.64 4.27 11.43
N ALA A 330 -2.12 3.63 12.51
CA ALA A 330 -1.46 2.47 13.11
C ALA A 330 -1.41 1.30 12.13
N GLY A 331 -2.41 1.14 11.26
CA GLY A 331 -2.42 0.17 10.17
C GLY A 331 -1.26 0.35 9.19
N LEU A 332 -0.94 1.59 8.79
CA LEU A 332 0.21 1.88 7.92
C LEU A 332 1.55 1.57 8.58
N ARG A 333 1.70 1.90 9.86
CA ARG A 333 2.91 1.57 10.63
C ARG A 333 3.11 0.06 10.71
N ARG A 334 2.04 -0.69 11.00
CA ARG A 334 2.07 -2.16 10.99
C ARG A 334 2.44 -2.68 9.61
N LEU A 335 1.80 -2.20 8.55
CA LEU A 335 2.14 -2.59 7.18
C LEU A 335 3.63 -2.39 6.87
N TYR A 336 4.19 -1.24 7.22
CA TYR A 336 5.62 -0.98 7.04
C TYR A 336 6.50 -2.02 7.75
N TRP A 337 6.23 -2.29 9.05
CA TRP A 337 7.02 -3.27 9.81
C TRP A 337 6.91 -4.69 9.23
N TYR A 338 5.69 -5.11 8.85
CA TYR A 338 5.48 -6.43 8.23
C TYR A 338 6.10 -6.55 6.84
N LEU A 339 6.10 -5.48 6.03
CA LEU A 339 6.77 -5.47 4.74
C LEU A 339 8.28 -5.61 4.88
N VAL A 340 8.89 -4.83 5.78
CA VAL A 340 10.35 -4.94 6.03
C VAL A 340 10.71 -6.31 6.58
N ALA A 341 9.95 -6.83 7.55
CA ALA A 341 10.13 -8.18 8.07
C ALA A 341 9.94 -9.26 6.99
N GLY A 342 8.93 -9.10 6.14
CA GLY A 342 8.66 -10.03 5.04
C GLY A 342 9.79 -10.11 4.04
N VAL A 343 10.29 -8.96 3.60
CA VAL A 343 11.48 -8.91 2.71
C VAL A 343 12.69 -9.52 3.42
N GLY A 344 12.93 -9.18 4.69
CA GLY A 344 14.03 -9.72 5.47
C GLY A 344 13.98 -11.24 5.56
N LEU A 345 12.81 -11.82 5.87
CA LEU A 345 12.63 -13.27 5.95
C LEU A 345 12.81 -13.95 4.58
N LEU A 346 12.31 -13.37 3.50
CA LEU A 346 12.52 -13.89 2.14
C LEU A 346 14.00 -13.92 1.78
N VAL A 347 14.73 -12.82 2.01
CA VAL A 347 16.17 -12.73 1.74
C VAL A 347 16.93 -13.73 2.61
N LEU A 348 16.55 -13.90 3.88
CA LEU A 348 17.10 -14.91 4.79
C LEU A 348 16.91 -16.34 4.24
N LEU A 349 15.69 -16.68 3.82
CA LEU A 349 15.37 -18.01 3.29
C LEU A 349 16.10 -18.31 1.97
N ILE A 350 16.20 -17.31 1.07
CA ILE A 350 16.97 -17.42 -0.18
C ILE A 350 18.45 -17.61 0.13
N GLY A 351 19.00 -16.81 1.07
CA GLY A 351 20.40 -16.94 1.50
C GLY A 351 20.69 -18.31 2.11
N LEU A 352 19.82 -18.77 3.03
CA LEU A 352 19.97 -20.09 3.65
C LEU A 352 19.85 -21.22 2.62
N GLY A 353 18.84 -21.17 1.75
CA GLY A 353 18.64 -22.14 0.68
C GLY A 353 19.82 -22.19 -0.28
N GLY A 354 20.37 -21.03 -0.67
CA GLY A 354 21.54 -20.95 -1.53
C GLY A 354 22.82 -21.50 -0.87
N VAL A 355 23.05 -21.20 0.41
CA VAL A 355 24.17 -21.81 1.17
C VAL A 355 24.04 -23.33 1.22
N LEU A 356 22.83 -23.85 1.51
CA LEU A 356 22.57 -25.29 1.48
C LEU A 356 22.83 -25.86 0.07
N GLY A 357 22.39 -25.18 -1.00
CA GLY A 357 22.66 -25.57 -2.38
C GLY A 357 24.17 -25.74 -2.66
N VAL A 358 24.98 -24.75 -2.26
CA VAL A 358 26.44 -24.82 -2.42
C VAL A 358 27.07 -25.96 -1.57
N LEU A 359 26.55 -26.20 -0.36
CA LEU A 359 27.09 -27.29 0.52
C LEU A 359 26.76 -28.67 -0.05
N PHE A 360 25.65 -28.84 -0.73
CA PHE A 360 25.27 -30.09 -1.39
C PHE A 360 25.90 -30.25 -2.79
N ASP A 361 26.60 -29.24 -3.33
CA ASP A 361 27.28 -29.32 -4.64
C ASP A 361 28.73 -29.79 -4.46
N PRO A 362 29.11 -31.01 -4.89
CA PRO A 362 30.44 -31.60 -4.64
C PRO A 362 31.57 -31.03 -5.51
N GLY A 363 31.38 -29.90 -6.19
CA GLY A 363 32.50 -29.19 -6.82
C GLY A 363 32.99 -29.79 -8.14
N GLN A 364 32.13 -30.42 -8.93
CA GLN A 364 32.52 -30.90 -10.28
C GLN A 364 32.76 -29.76 -11.28
N TYR A 365 32.30 -28.54 -10.98
CA TYR A 365 32.41 -27.36 -11.83
C TYR A 365 33.05 -26.20 -11.07
N ILE A 366 34.10 -25.64 -11.62
CA ILE A 366 34.82 -24.39 -11.29
C ILE A 366 34.66 -23.88 -9.84
N ILE A 367 35.65 -24.15 -9.00
CA ILE A 367 35.77 -23.76 -7.56
C ILE A 367 35.48 -22.24 -7.34
N SER A 368 35.85 -21.39 -8.31
CA SER A 368 35.59 -19.94 -8.25
C SER A 368 34.10 -19.60 -8.25
N ARG A 369 33.27 -20.32 -9.01
CA ARG A 369 31.80 -20.12 -9.07
C ARG A 369 31.14 -20.46 -7.73
N GLN A 370 31.54 -21.56 -7.10
CA GLN A 370 31.02 -21.96 -5.79
C GLN A 370 31.37 -20.94 -4.70
N ARG A 371 32.62 -20.45 -4.71
CA ARG A 371 33.06 -19.40 -3.76
C ARG A 371 32.24 -18.10 -3.99
N GLU A 372 31.96 -17.75 -5.21
CA GLU A 372 31.15 -16.60 -5.55
C GLU A 372 29.70 -16.74 -5.05
N GLN A 373 29.06 -17.87 -5.33
CA GLN A 373 27.71 -18.18 -4.84
C GLN A 373 27.67 -18.19 -3.32
N LEU A 374 28.65 -18.82 -2.66
CA LEU A 374 28.74 -18.84 -1.20
C LEU A 374 28.85 -17.43 -0.61
N ALA A 375 29.67 -16.55 -1.22
CA ALA A 375 29.79 -15.17 -0.77
C ALA A 375 28.46 -14.40 -0.84
N TRP A 376 27.74 -14.53 -1.95
CA TRP A 376 26.45 -13.87 -2.13
C TRP A 376 25.37 -14.44 -1.20
N PHE A 377 25.22 -15.75 -1.13
CA PHE A 377 24.19 -16.38 -0.29
C PHE A 377 24.47 -16.20 1.20
N ALA A 378 25.74 -16.24 1.63
CA ALA A 378 26.11 -15.93 3.01
C ALA A 378 25.84 -14.46 3.37
N ALA A 379 26.10 -13.52 2.45
CA ALA A 379 25.76 -12.13 2.64
C ALA A 379 24.24 -11.92 2.77
N MET A 380 23.43 -12.57 1.91
CA MET A 380 21.96 -12.56 1.99
C MET A 380 21.45 -13.17 3.30
N LEU A 381 22.04 -14.28 3.76
CA LEU A 381 21.70 -14.93 5.03
C LEU A 381 21.87 -13.96 6.20
N VAL A 382 23.03 -13.30 6.30
CA VAL A 382 23.35 -12.36 7.37
C VAL A 382 22.47 -11.12 7.30
N ALA A 383 22.37 -10.50 6.12
CA ALA A 383 21.57 -9.30 5.92
C ALA A 383 20.08 -9.58 6.14
N GLY A 384 19.57 -10.69 5.58
CA GLY A 384 18.17 -11.11 5.74
C GLY A 384 17.81 -11.34 7.20
N LEU A 385 18.70 -11.97 7.98
CA LEU A 385 18.49 -12.18 9.42
C LEU A 385 18.36 -10.86 10.19
N LEU A 386 19.25 -9.91 9.96
CA LEU A 386 19.22 -8.60 10.62
C LEU A 386 17.97 -7.80 10.24
N VAL A 387 17.61 -7.81 8.95
CA VAL A 387 16.43 -7.10 8.42
C VAL A 387 15.12 -7.72 8.90
N TRP A 388 15.11 -9.03 9.15
CA TRP A 388 13.95 -9.72 9.69
C TRP A 388 13.81 -9.54 11.19
N ILE A 389 14.88 -9.79 11.96
CA ILE A 389 14.79 -9.92 13.42
C ILE A 389 14.42 -8.58 14.09
N VAL A 390 14.93 -7.46 13.60
CA VAL A 390 14.68 -6.13 14.21
C VAL A 390 13.23 -5.70 14.09
N PRO A 391 12.59 -5.64 12.90
CA PRO A 391 11.17 -5.37 12.76
C PRO A 391 10.30 -6.41 13.46
N TRP A 392 10.71 -7.69 13.38
CA TRP A 392 9.96 -8.78 13.99
C TRP A 392 9.86 -8.67 15.51
N GLN A 393 10.95 -8.32 16.19
CA GLN A 393 10.93 -8.03 17.63
C GLN A 393 9.98 -6.88 17.97
N GLN A 394 9.95 -5.83 17.14
CA GLN A 394 9.04 -4.70 17.33
C GLN A 394 7.57 -5.11 17.15
N ILE A 395 7.29 -5.94 16.14
CA ILE A 395 5.96 -6.51 15.90
C ILE A 395 5.51 -7.35 17.10
N GLN A 396 6.39 -8.23 17.61
CA GLN A 396 6.06 -9.07 18.76
C GLN A 396 5.84 -8.28 20.04
N LYS A 397 6.60 -7.21 20.28
CA LYS A 397 6.35 -6.28 21.40
C LYS A 397 4.99 -5.60 21.27
N GLU A 398 4.58 -5.17 20.08
CA GLU A 398 3.28 -4.56 19.86
C GLU A 398 2.13 -5.55 20.10
N THR A 399 2.27 -6.80 19.64
CA THR A 399 1.27 -7.84 19.83
C THR A 399 1.17 -8.34 21.28
N ALA A 400 2.25 -8.27 22.05
CA ALA A 400 2.27 -8.59 23.47
C ALA A 400 1.80 -7.42 24.36
N GLY A 401 1.54 -6.24 23.78
CA GLY A 401 1.15 -5.03 24.48
C GLY A 401 -0.20 -5.15 25.20
N PRO A 402 -0.49 -4.21 26.13
CA PRO A 402 -1.74 -4.21 26.90
C PRO A 402 -2.97 -3.96 26.01
N MET A 403 -4.15 -4.28 26.56
CA MET A 403 -5.44 -4.00 25.93
C MET A 403 -5.73 -2.48 25.86
N PRO A 404 -6.39 -1.98 24.81
CA PRO A 404 -6.90 -2.70 23.60
C PRO A 404 -5.87 -2.83 22.47
N GLN A 405 -4.71 -2.21 22.59
CA GLN A 405 -3.71 -2.07 21.53
C GLN A 405 -3.12 -3.41 21.06
N GLY A 406 -2.81 -4.29 22.01
CA GLY A 406 -2.28 -5.63 21.69
C GLY A 406 -3.30 -6.50 20.95
N ALA A 407 -4.59 -6.41 21.31
CA ALA A 407 -5.67 -7.10 20.60
C ALA A 407 -5.82 -6.59 19.16
N ALA A 408 -5.83 -5.27 18.96
CA ALA A 408 -5.89 -4.65 17.64
C ALA A 408 -4.67 -5.02 16.76
N ALA A 409 -3.51 -5.25 17.36
CA ALA A 409 -2.33 -5.74 16.64
C ALA A 409 -2.48 -7.20 16.21
N ARG A 410 -3.00 -8.09 17.07
CA ARG A 410 -3.23 -9.52 16.78
C ARG A 410 -4.33 -9.73 15.74
N THR A 411 -5.41 -8.94 15.78
CA THR A 411 -6.54 -9.04 14.82
C THR A 411 -6.24 -8.35 13.48
N SER A 412 -5.13 -7.62 13.37
CA SER A 412 -4.76 -6.87 12.18
C SER A 412 -4.72 -7.76 10.93
N ILE A 413 -5.41 -7.34 9.86
CA ILE A 413 -5.38 -8.01 8.55
C ILE A 413 -3.97 -8.16 8.00
N VAL A 414 -3.09 -7.19 8.28
CA VAL A 414 -1.69 -7.21 7.84
C VAL A 414 -0.92 -8.35 8.49
N ARG A 415 -1.16 -8.61 9.80
CA ARG A 415 -0.56 -9.73 10.52
C ARG A 415 -1.05 -11.06 9.98
N ARG A 416 -2.37 -11.21 9.81
CA ARG A 416 -2.96 -12.43 9.25
C ARG A 416 -2.41 -12.71 7.85
N PHE A 417 -2.38 -11.69 6.99
CA PHE A 417 -1.82 -11.80 5.65
C PHE A 417 -0.35 -12.28 5.67
N TYR A 418 0.50 -11.67 6.49
CA TYR A 418 1.91 -12.06 6.64
C TYR A 418 2.05 -13.53 7.09
N LEU A 419 1.35 -13.94 8.14
CA LEU A 419 1.41 -15.30 8.66
C LEU A 419 0.94 -16.32 7.62
N PHE A 420 -0.20 -16.09 6.97
CA PHE A 420 -0.72 -16.99 5.93
C PHE A 420 0.14 -17.00 4.67
N PHE A 421 0.75 -15.89 4.29
CA PHE A 421 1.69 -15.83 3.16
C PHE A 421 2.88 -16.77 3.38
N PHE A 422 3.53 -16.70 4.55
CA PHE A 422 4.67 -17.58 4.85
C PHE A 422 4.25 -19.03 5.11
N LEU A 423 3.07 -19.28 5.66
CA LEU A 423 2.51 -20.64 5.75
C LEU A 423 2.27 -21.24 4.36
N LEU A 424 1.69 -20.48 3.44
CA LEU A 424 1.49 -20.91 2.06
C LEU A 424 2.81 -21.21 1.36
N LEU A 425 3.77 -20.30 1.44
CA LEU A 425 5.11 -20.48 0.85
C LEU A 425 5.79 -21.74 1.40
N ALA A 426 5.77 -21.92 2.72
CA ALA A 426 6.35 -23.08 3.39
C ALA A 426 5.63 -24.38 2.98
N THR A 427 4.29 -24.38 2.90
CA THR A 427 3.51 -25.54 2.45
C THR A 427 3.87 -25.93 1.03
N LEU A 428 3.94 -24.96 0.11
CA LEU A 428 4.31 -25.22 -1.30
C LEU A 428 5.75 -25.76 -1.41
N THR A 429 6.70 -25.15 -0.70
CA THR A 429 8.10 -25.61 -0.69
C THR A 429 8.20 -27.03 -0.13
N PHE A 430 7.53 -27.31 0.97
CA PHE A 430 7.50 -28.65 1.57
C PHE A 430 6.87 -29.69 0.62
N LEU A 431 5.75 -29.35 -0.01
CA LEU A 431 5.07 -30.23 -0.96
C LEU A 431 5.96 -30.59 -2.16
N ILE A 432 6.59 -29.56 -2.77
CA ILE A 432 7.49 -29.77 -3.92
C ILE A 432 8.67 -30.67 -3.51
N ALA A 433 9.30 -30.37 -2.38
CA ALA A 433 10.43 -31.16 -1.87
C ALA A 433 10.02 -32.60 -1.54
N ALA A 434 8.87 -32.79 -0.87
CA ALA A 434 8.37 -34.11 -0.51
C ALA A 434 8.02 -34.95 -1.74
N VAL A 435 7.34 -34.37 -2.74
CA VAL A 435 7.02 -35.06 -4.01
C VAL A 435 8.30 -35.46 -4.73
N PHE A 436 9.31 -34.58 -4.78
CA PHE A 436 10.60 -34.90 -5.41
C PHE A 436 11.28 -36.08 -4.70
N VAL A 437 11.43 -36.04 -3.37
CA VAL A 437 12.05 -37.14 -2.61
C VAL A 437 11.28 -38.44 -2.78
N LEU A 438 9.95 -38.39 -2.66
CA LEU A 438 9.10 -39.57 -2.81
C LEU A 438 9.21 -40.17 -4.23
N SER A 439 9.25 -39.35 -5.26
CA SER A 439 9.40 -39.82 -6.64
C SER A 439 10.71 -40.56 -6.86
N ARG A 440 11.83 -40.11 -6.28
CA ARG A 440 13.13 -40.78 -6.35
C ARG A 440 13.15 -42.09 -5.56
N LEU A 441 12.52 -42.11 -4.37
CA LEU A 441 12.36 -43.33 -3.59
C LEU A 441 11.53 -44.38 -4.33
N LEU A 442 10.45 -43.99 -5.00
CA LEU A 442 9.61 -44.89 -5.79
C LEU A 442 10.38 -45.44 -7.01
N LEU A 443 11.22 -44.63 -7.69
CA LEU A 443 12.06 -45.09 -8.78
C LEU A 443 13.07 -46.15 -8.30
N ALA A 444 13.69 -45.92 -7.14
CA ALA A 444 14.58 -46.91 -6.52
C ALA A 444 13.83 -48.23 -6.16
N LEU A 445 12.61 -48.11 -5.65
CA LEU A 445 11.77 -49.27 -5.35
C LEU A 445 11.37 -50.06 -6.60
N LEU A 446 11.22 -49.40 -7.75
CA LEU A 446 10.92 -50.00 -9.04
C LEU A 446 12.14 -50.61 -9.74
N GLY A 447 13.34 -50.59 -9.08
CA GLY A 447 14.54 -51.22 -9.54
C GLY A 447 15.51 -50.31 -10.30
N GLU A 448 15.24 -49.01 -10.37
CA GLU A 448 16.17 -48.03 -10.93
C GLU A 448 17.25 -47.68 -9.91
N ALA A 449 18.51 -47.73 -10.31
CA ALA A 449 19.62 -47.36 -9.44
C ALA A 449 19.69 -45.84 -9.25
N LEU A 450 19.68 -45.38 -7.99
CA LEU A 450 19.89 -43.97 -7.69
C LEU A 450 21.34 -43.56 -8.00
N SER A 451 21.50 -42.52 -8.80
CA SER A 451 22.80 -41.93 -9.05
C SER A 451 23.30 -41.11 -7.84
N PRO A 452 24.60 -40.86 -7.72
CA PRO A 452 25.11 -39.94 -6.70
C PRO A 452 24.47 -38.54 -6.79
N GLU A 453 24.12 -38.10 -7.99
CA GLU A 453 23.40 -36.86 -8.24
C GLU A 453 21.98 -36.89 -7.65
N ASP A 454 21.23 -38.00 -7.83
CA ASP A 454 19.90 -38.17 -7.25
C ASP A 454 19.94 -38.10 -5.73
N LEU A 455 20.93 -38.77 -5.10
CA LEU A 455 21.09 -38.73 -3.64
C LEU A 455 21.40 -37.32 -3.13
N ARG A 456 22.21 -36.58 -3.84
CA ARG A 456 22.53 -35.18 -3.54
C ARG A 456 21.29 -34.29 -3.64
N MET A 457 20.56 -34.37 -4.74
CA MET A 457 19.33 -33.59 -4.95
C MET A 457 18.24 -33.96 -3.94
N MET A 458 18.15 -35.24 -3.54
CA MET A 458 17.26 -35.67 -2.46
C MET A 458 17.67 -35.06 -1.11
N GLY A 459 18.97 -35.02 -0.81
CA GLY A 459 19.50 -34.36 0.39
C GLY A 459 19.15 -32.88 0.43
N LEU A 460 19.34 -32.18 -0.68
CA LEU A 460 18.98 -30.75 -0.81
C LEU A 460 17.47 -30.54 -0.66
N ALA A 461 16.64 -31.36 -1.31
CA ALA A 461 15.18 -31.29 -1.19
C ALA A 461 14.74 -31.56 0.27
N ALA A 462 15.36 -32.53 0.96
CA ALA A 462 15.11 -32.78 2.37
C ALA A 462 15.48 -31.58 3.25
N ALA A 463 16.60 -30.91 2.97
CA ALA A 463 17.00 -29.70 3.67
C ALA A 463 15.98 -28.55 3.46
N TYR A 464 15.48 -28.36 2.23
CA TYR A 464 14.39 -27.43 1.96
C TYR A 464 13.08 -27.80 2.67
N ALA A 465 12.74 -29.08 2.74
CA ALA A 465 11.57 -29.55 3.48
C ALA A 465 11.68 -29.24 4.98
N ILE A 466 12.86 -29.46 5.58
CA ILE A 466 13.14 -29.14 6.99
C ILE A 466 13.03 -27.62 7.24
N MET A 467 13.63 -26.81 6.38
CA MET A 467 13.54 -25.35 6.46
C MET A 467 12.08 -24.88 6.35
N ALA A 468 11.35 -25.39 5.37
CA ALA A 468 9.91 -25.11 5.19
C ALA A 468 9.08 -25.56 6.39
N GLY A 469 9.36 -26.74 6.93
CA GLY A 469 8.72 -27.25 8.15
C GLY A 469 8.96 -26.35 9.36
N ALA A 470 10.18 -25.82 9.53
CA ALA A 470 10.51 -24.89 10.61
C ALA A 470 9.71 -23.56 10.47
N VAL A 471 9.66 -23.01 9.26
CA VAL A 471 8.84 -21.80 8.96
C VAL A 471 7.37 -22.08 9.24
N TRP A 472 6.85 -23.22 8.78
CA TRP A 472 5.44 -23.62 8.96
C TRP A 472 5.09 -23.79 10.44
N LEU A 473 5.92 -24.49 11.20
CA LEU A 473 5.71 -24.70 12.65
C LEU A 473 5.75 -23.38 13.42
N TYR A 474 6.69 -22.50 13.11
CA TYR A 474 6.84 -21.23 13.79
C TYR A 474 5.63 -20.31 13.54
N HIS A 475 5.26 -20.08 12.28
CA HIS A 475 4.12 -19.20 11.93
C HIS A 475 2.77 -19.81 12.33
N GLY A 476 2.63 -21.14 12.24
CA GLY A 476 1.45 -21.86 12.69
C GLY A 476 1.24 -21.78 14.21
N ARG A 477 2.32 -21.85 15.00
CA ARG A 477 2.25 -21.62 16.46
C ARG A 477 1.79 -20.21 16.79
N LEU A 478 2.33 -19.22 16.12
CA LEU A 478 1.92 -17.82 16.33
C LEU A 478 0.45 -17.60 16.01
N LEU A 479 -0.06 -18.15 14.92
CA LEU A 479 -1.46 -18.04 14.55
C LEU A 479 -2.38 -18.69 15.61
N ARG A 480 -2.00 -19.88 16.12
CA ARG A 480 -2.74 -20.55 17.20
C ARG A 480 -2.70 -19.74 18.51
N GLN A 481 -1.54 -19.20 18.88
CA GLN A 481 -1.40 -18.35 20.07
C GLN A 481 -2.28 -17.10 19.97
N ASP A 482 -2.32 -16.44 18.80
CA ASP A 482 -3.17 -15.28 18.58
C ASP A 482 -4.65 -15.63 18.77
N GLN A 483 -5.10 -16.78 18.24
CA GLN A 483 -6.48 -17.26 18.40
C GLN A 483 -6.81 -17.57 19.85
N GLN A 484 -5.96 -18.33 20.56
CA GLN A 484 -6.16 -18.68 21.97
C GLN A 484 -6.23 -17.44 22.88
N MET A 485 -5.37 -16.44 22.62
CA MET A 485 -5.41 -15.19 23.38
C MET A 485 -6.68 -14.39 23.11
N LEU A 486 -7.19 -14.37 21.88
CA LEU A 486 -8.45 -13.71 21.54
C LEU A 486 -9.64 -14.40 22.20
N GLU A 487 -9.70 -15.73 22.13
CA GLU A 487 -10.75 -16.53 22.79
C GLU A 487 -10.75 -16.35 24.30
N ALA A 488 -9.57 -16.40 24.95
CA ALA A 488 -9.44 -16.15 26.39
C ALA A 488 -9.89 -14.73 26.78
N GLN A 489 -9.56 -13.72 25.97
CA GLN A 489 -9.98 -12.35 26.20
C GLN A 489 -11.49 -12.14 26.00
N GLN A 490 -12.08 -12.80 25.00
CA GLN A 490 -13.53 -12.78 24.79
C GLN A 490 -14.25 -13.44 25.96
N ALA A 491 -13.78 -14.62 26.41
CA ALA A 491 -14.34 -15.31 27.56
C ALA A 491 -14.24 -14.47 28.85
N GLN A 492 -13.11 -13.81 29.09
CA GLN A 492 -12.95 -12.94 30.26
C GLN A 492 -13.88 -11.73 30.21
N ARG A 493 -14.07 -11.10 29.05
CA ARG A 493 -15.02 -9.99 28.90
C ARG A 493 -16.47 -10.45 29.05
N ALA A 494 -16.83 -11.59 28.43
CA ALA A 494 -18.14 -12.17 28.58
C ALA A 494 -18.48 -12.41 30.07
N ALA A 495 -17.52 -12.95 30.84
CA ALA A 495 -17.70 -13.22 32.26
C ALA A 495 -17.86 -11.95 33.15
N THR A 496 -17.46 -10.79 32.65
CA THR A 496 -17.60 -9.51 33.37
C THR A 496 -18.78 -8.67 32.91
N MET A 497 -19.46 -9.04 31.82
CA MET A 497 -20.58 -8.27 31.28
C MET A 497 -21.93 -8.75 31.79
N ARG A 498 -22.75 -7.77 32.17
CA ARG A 498 -24.16 -7.98 32.53
C ARG A 498 -25.05 -7.54 31.37
N ILE A 499 -25.79 -8.50 30.80
CA ILE A 499 -26.68 -8.29 29.67
C ILE A 499 -28.12 -8.45 30.14
N VAL A 500 -28.94 -7.43 29.94
CA VAL A 500 -30.36 -7.46 30.28
C VAL A 500 -31.18 -7.64 28.99
N VAL A 501 -31.99 -8.71 28.97
CA VAL A 501 -32.89 -9.00 27.86
C VAL A 501 -34.30 -8.57 28.25
N VAL A 502 -34.82 -7.60 27.53
CA VAL A 502 -36.16 -7.05 27.75
C VAL A 502 -37.16 -7.62 26.74
N ASP A 503 -38.35 -8.02 27.21
CA ASP A 503 -39.47 -8.38 26.34
C ASP A 503 -40.75 -7.64 26.78
N ASP A 504 -41.57 -7.27 25.77
CA ASP A 504 -42.81 -6.51 25.93
C ASP A 504 -44.07 -7.29 25.54
N GLY A 505 -43.90 -8.55 25.09
CA GLY A 505 -44.97 -9.39 24.55
C GLY A 505 -45.36 -10.57 25.42
N ASP A 506 -45.33 -11.77 24.84
CA ASP A 506 -45.61 -13.03 25.50
C ASP A 506 -44.38 -13.74 26.08
N GLY A 507 -43.26 -13.10 26.11
CA GLY A 507 -41.97 -13.64 26.53
C GLY A 507 -41.26 -14.53 25.53
N SER A 508 -41.88 -14.86 24.41
CA SER A 508 -41.33 -15.82 23.45
C SER A 508 -40.04 -15.33 22.78
N LEU A 509 -39.95 -14.04 22.45
CA LEU A 509 -38.74 -13.40 21.90
C LEU A 509 -37.62 -13.36 22.94
N GLY A 510 -37.93 -12.92 24.15
CA GLY A 510 -37.00 -12.82 25.26
C GLY A 510 -36.39 -14.19 25.61
N LEU A 511 -37.18 -15.23 25.74
CA LEU A 511 -36.71 -16.59 26.03
C LEU A 511 -35.78 -17.14 24.95
N ARG A 512 -36.13 -16.99 23.66
CA ARG A 512 -35.28 -17.40 22.55
C ARG A 512 -33.95 -16.64 22.52
N LEU A 513 -33.99 -15.35 22.82
CA LEU A 513 -32.79 -14.52 22.87
C LEU A 513 -31.90 -14.90 24.06
N LEU A 514 -32.50 -15.21 25.23
CA LEU A 514 -31.79 -15.72 26.39
C LEU A 514 -31.07 -17.03 26.07
N ASP A 515 -31.79 -18.01 25.48
CA ASP A 515 -31.18 -19.28 25.08
C ASP A 515 -30.04 -19.10 24.11
N SER A 516 -30.22 -18.23 23.10
CA SER A 516 -29.20 -17.92 22.10
C SER A 516 -27.97 -17.26 22.72
N LEU A 517 -28.17 -16.31 23.62
CA LEU A 517 -27.08 -15.62 24.32
C LEU A 517 -26.34 -16.53 25.31
N HIS A 518 -27.02 -17.38 26.05
CA HIS A 518 -26.37 -18.36 26.92
C HIS A 518 -25.52 -19.36 26.12
N ALA A 519 -25.99 -19.77 24.95
CA ALA A 519 -25.22 -20.65 24.05
C ALA A 519 -24.00 -19.96 23.44
N ALA A 520 -24.15 -18.70 23.03
CA ALA A 520 -23.11 -17.95 22.35
C ALA A 520 -22.05 -17.35 23.28
N LEU A 521 -22.46 -16.95 24.50
CA LEU A 521 -21.61 -16.27 25.49
C LEU A 521 -21.62 -17.02 26.84
N PRO A 522 -21.06 -18.21 26.90
CA PRO A 522 -21.00 -18.99 28.13
C PRO A 522 -20.17 -18.23 29.18
N GLY A 523 -20.80 -17.93 30.32
CA GLY A 523 -20.18 -17.21 31.43
C GLY A 523 -20.60 -15.75 31.58
N SER A 524 -21.33 -15.16 30.63
CA SER A 524 -21.94 -13.82 30.82
C SER A 524 -23.17 -13.91 31.75
N GLU A 525 -23.39 -12.87 32.53
CA GLU A 525 -24.60 -12.74 33.33
C GLU A 525 -25.73 -12.18 32.45
N VAL A 526 -26.61 -13.06 31.98
CA VAL A 526 -27.78 -12.68 31.16
C VAL A 526 -29.03 -12.70 32.03
N VAL A 527 -29.66 -11.54 32.22
CA VAL A 527 -30.81 -11.36 33.13
C VAL A 527 -32.04 -11.04 32.31
N PRO A 528 -33.16 -11.78 32.47
CA PRO A 528 -34.42 -11.43 31.83
C PRO A 528 -35.12 -10.27 32.54
N ALA A 529 -35.83 -9.43 31.79
CA ALA A 529 -36.69 -8.37 32.30
C ALA A 529 -37.96 -8.25 31.45
N GLY A 530 -39.11 -8.49 32.05
CA GLY A 530 -40.43 -8.26 31.42
C GLY A 530 -40.92 -6.86 31.70
N LEU A 531 -41.51 -6.20 30.73
CA LEU A 531 -42.11 -4.86 30.85
C LEU A 531 -43.58 -4.88 31.32
N SER A 532 -44.18 -6.04 31.48
CA SER A 532 -45.54 -6.24 32.00
C SER A 532 -45.59 -7.48 32.90
N ASP A 533 -46.58 -7.54 33.81
CA ASP A 533 -46.75 -8.68 34.74
C ASP A 533 -46.84 -10.03 34.00
N SER A 534 -47.54 -10.06 32.84
CA SER A 534 -47.65 -11.25 32.02
C SER A 534 -46.33 -11.70 31.43
N THR A 535 -45.48 -10.73 30.99
CA THR A 535 -44.16 -10.99 30.43
C THR A 535 -43.20 -11.42 31.53
N ALA A 536 -43.23 -10.75 32.67
CA ALA A 536 -42.39 -11.08 33.84
C ALA A 536 -42.65 -12.53 34.28
N THR A 537 -43.91 -12.94 34.39
CA THR A 537 -44.30 -14.31 34.74
C THR A 537 -43.83 -15.34 33.68
N ALA A 538 -43.99 -15.03 32.39
CA ALA A 538 -43.55 -15.91 31.30
C ALA A 538 -42.04 -16.13 31.28
N MET A 539 -41.27 -15.10 31.63
CA MET A 539 -39.79 -15.12 31.70
C MET A 539 -39.25 -15.59 33.05
N GLN A 540 -40.13 -16.02 33.99
CA GLN A 540 -39.76 -16.44 35.35
C GLN A 540 -38.99 -15.35 36.13
N SER A 541 -39.34 -14.12 35.89
CA SER A 541 -38.73 -12.97 36.58
C SER A 541 -39.49 -12.67 37.88
N ASP A 542 -38.97 -13.13 38.99
CA ASP A 542 -39.50 -12.84 40.37
C ASP A 542 -39.03 -11.48 40.92
N ASN A 543 -38.51 -10.62 40.03
CA ASN A 543 -37.90 -9.38 40.49
C ASN A 543 -38.93 -8.27 40.76
N ASP A 544 -38.93 -7.74 42.00
CA ASP A 544 -39.66 -6.52 42.35
C ASP A 544 -39.17 -5.33 41.51
N ALA A 545 -40.01 -4.28 41.37
CA ALA A 545 -39.67 -3.09 40.58
C ALA A 545 -38.34 -2.44 41.01
N GLN A 546 -38.02 -2.44 42.32
CA GLN A 546 -36.75 -1.93 42.84
C GLN A 546 -35.55 -2.78 42.42
N ASP A 547 -35.70 -4.09 42.28
CA ASP A 547 -34.63 -4.97 41.78
C ASP A 547 -34.40 -4.77 40.30
N LEU A 548 -35.46 -4.50 39.50
CA LEU A 548 -35.33 -4.18 38.09
C LEU A 548 -34.62 -2.85 37.86
N GLU A 549 -34.89 -1.81 38.63
CA GLU A 549 -34.15 -0.54 38.59
C GLU A 549 -32.65 -0.75 38.80
N ARG A 550 -32.28 -1.56 39.81
CA ARG A 550 -30.88 -1.89 40.10
C ARG A 550 -30.25 -2.69 38.94
N ILE A 551 -30.97 -3.68 38.38
CA ILE A 551 -30.51 -4.49 37.27
C ILE A 551 -30.20 -3.61 36.05
N PHE A 552 -31.08 -2.65 35.72
CA PHE A 552 -30.84 -1.71 34.62
C PHE A 552 -29.70 -0.72 34.90
N ALA A 553 -29.51 -0.31 36.14
CA ALA A 553 -28.41 0.59 36.54
C ALA A 553 -27.04 -0.09 36.45
N GLU A 554 -26.98 -1.39 36.75
CA GLU A 554 -25.76 -2.20 36.75
C GLU A 554 -25.49 -2.90 35.39
N ALA A 555 -26.42 -2.81 34.43
CA ALA A 555 -26.28 -3.41 33.12
C ALA A 555 -25.19 -2.74 32.29
N ASP A 556 -24.46 -3.55 31.51
CA ASP A 556 -23.56 -3.08 30.45
C ASP A 556 -24.29 -2.98 29.10
N ILE A 557 -25.19 -3.93 28.85
CA ILE A 557 -26.02 -3.99 27.64
C ILE A 557 -27.48 -4.24 28.01
N ILE A 558 -28.38 -3.46 27.45
CA ILE A 558 -29.82 -3.70 27.50
C ILE A 558 -30.29 -3.94 26.07
N ILE A 559 -30.94 -5.08 25.84
CA ILE A 559 -31.47 -5.43 24.52
C ILE A 559 -32.94 -5.81 24.60
N GLY A 560 -33.73 -5.31 23.67
CA GLY A 560 -35.16 -5.63 23.61
C GLY A 560 -35.85 -4.96 22.42
N PRO A 561 -37.20 -5.10 22.33
CA PRO A 561 -37.98 -4.47 21.28
C PRO A 561 -37.97 -2.94 21.40
N TRP A 562 -38.31 -2.26 20.33
CA TRP A 562 -38.30 -0.79 20.28
C TRP A 562 -39.29 -0.13 21.27
N SER A 563 -40.30 -0.86 21.76
CA SER A 563 -41.24 -0.46 22.81
C SER A 563 -40.56 -0.09 24.11
N MET A 564 -39.36 -0.58 24.40
CA MET A 564 -38.56 -0.16 25.55
C MET A 564 -38.07 1.30 25.45
N ALA A 565 -38.12 1.89 24.25
CA ALA A 565 -37.78 3.30 24.02
C ALA A 565 -39.02 4.17 23.77
N ALA A 566 -40.09 3.59 23.20
CA ALA A 566 -41.33 4.31 22.88
C ALA A 566 -42.55 3.38 23.00
N PRO A 567 -43.31 3.43 24.09
CA PRO A 567 -44.51 2.63 24.25
C PRO A 567 -45.55 2.99 23.17
N HIS A 568 -46.27 2.02 22.65
CA HIS A 568 -47.31 2.19 21.64
C HIS A 568 -48.68 1.76 22.16
N ALA A 569 -49.75 2.19 21.47
CA ALA A 569 -51.11 1.99 21.89
C ALA A 569 -51.45 0.51 22.18
N GLY A 570 -52.01 0.21 23.35
CA GLY A 570 -52.40 -1.12 23.78
C GLY A 570 -51.40 -1.81 24.73
N MET A 571 -50.27 -1.16 25.05
CA MET A 571 -49.32 -1.67 26.05
C MET A 571 -49.52 -1.00 27.40
N THR A 572 -49.63 -1.81 28.47
CA THR A 572 -49.52 -1.38 29.84
C THR A 572 -48.08 -1.62 30.31
N ILE A 573 -47.25 -0.61 30.15
CA ILE A 573 -45.86 -0.63 30.66
C ILE A 573 -45.75 0.32 31.84
N ASP A 574 -45.03 -0.08 32.86
CA ASP A 574 -44.68 0.81 33.96
C ASP A 574 -43.74 1.92 33.48
N GLU A 575 -44.20 3.19 33.57
CA GLU A 575 -43.40 4.36 33.17
C GLU A 575 -42.11 4.48 33.97
N SER A 576 -42.06 3.97 35.23
CA SER A 576 -40.87 3.98 36.06
C SER A 576 -39.76 3.09 35.48
N LEU A 577 -40.10 1.93 34.91
CA LEU A 577 -39.17 1.02 34.28
C LEU A 577 -38.60 1.59 32.97
N LEU A 578 -39.43 2.27 32.19
CA LEU A 578 -38.96 2.96 30.98
C LEU A 578 -37.99 4.09 31.31
N ALA A 579 -38.30 4.84 32.42
CA ALA A 579 -37.40 5.89 32.91
C ALA A 579 -36.06 5.29 33.40
N SER A 580 -36.07 4.14 34.04
CA SER A 580 -34.90 3.42 34.51
C SER A 580 -34.03 2.91 33.36
N ILE A 581 -34.65 2.34 32.31
CA ILE A 581 -33.95 1.94 31.07
C ILE A 581 -33.33 3.18 30.43
N ALA A 582 -34.08 4.27 30.30
CA ALA A 582 -33.58 5.50 29.68
C ALA A 582 -32.39 6.12 30.44
N ALA A 583 -32.45 6.11 31.77
CA ALA A 583 -31.44 6.65 32.69
C ALA A 583 -30.18 5.76 32.79
N SER A 584 -30.29 4.45 32.50
CA SER A 584 -29.18 3.51 32.57
C SER A 584 -27.99 3.96 31.72
N PRO A 585 -26.73 3.84 32.17
CA PRO A 585 -25.53 4.06 31.38
C PRO A 585 -25.27 2.95 30.35
N ALA A 586 -25.99 1.82 30.43
CA ALA A 586 -25.86 0.67 29.55
C ALA A 586 -26.01 1.04 28.07
N ARG A 587 -25.35 0.28 27.21
CA ARG A 587 -25.57 0.34 25.76
C ARG A 587 -26.91 -0.28 25.41
N LYS A 588 -27.81 0.48 24.81
CA LYS A 588 -29.17 0.04 24.48
C LYS A 588 -29.22 -0.43 23.03
N LEU A 589 -29.65 -1.69 22.83
CA LEU A 589 -29.85 -2.32 21.53
C LEU A 589 -31.34 -2.49 21.28
N ILE A 590 -31.85 -1.94 20.19
CA ILE A 590 -33.27 -1.94 19.86
C ILE A 590 -33.51 -2.91 18.71
N MET A 591 -34.46 -3.85 18.94
CA MET A 591 -34.90 -4.80 17.91
C MET A 591 -36.16 -4.29 17.22
N PRO A 592 -36.23 -4.34 15.88
CA PRO A 592 -37.37 -3.84 15.11
C PRO A 592 -38.56 -4.81 15.11
N ARG A 593 -39.22 -5.00 16.26
CA ARG A 593 -40.41 -5.86 16.37
C ARG A 593 -41.62 -5.18 15.68
N PRO A 594 -42.44 -5.90 14.88
CA PRO A 594 -43.64 -5.33 14.29
C PRO A 594 -44.66 -4.90 15.34
N ALA A 595 -45.30 -3.77 15.13
CA ALA A 595 -46.40 -3.28 15.95
C ALA A 595 -47.53 -2.73 15.05
N PRO A 596 -48.82 -2.85 15.46
CA PRO A 596 -49.94 -2.37 14.67
C PRO A 596 -49.80 -0.88 14.33
N GLY A 597 -49.91 -0.54 13.05
CA GLY A 597 -49.83 0.85 12.58
C GLY A 597 -48.40 1.40 12.42
N TRP A 598 -47.34 0.57 12.59
CA TRP A 598 -45.94 0.96 12.43
C TRP A 598 -45.27 0.09 11.35
N GLU A 599 -44.54 0.72 10.46
CA GLU A 599 -43.77 0.06 9.39
C GLU A 599 -42.30 0.50 9.45
N TRP A 600 -41.40 -0.47 9.28
CA TRP A 600 -39.96 -0.18 9.20
C TRP A 600 -39.58 0.22 7.78
N VAL A 601 -38.86 1.33 7.63
CA VAL A 601 -38.44 1.90 6.33
C VAL A 601 -37.55 0.94 5.55
N THR A 602 -36.86 0.04 6.20
CA THR A 602 -35.98 -0.97 5.56
C THR A 602 -36.73 -2.02 4.75
N GLY A 603 -38.06 -2.17 4.93
CA GLY A 603 -38.91 -3.07 4.14
C GLY A 603 -38.63 -4.57 4.35
N GLU A 604 -37.73 -4.94 5.26
CA GLU A 604 -37.44 -6.34 5.57
C GLU A 604 -38.58 -6.97 6.37
N LYS A 605 -38.99 -8.17 5.97
CA LYS A 605 -40.00 -8.92 6.71
C LYS A 605 -39.39 -9.41 8.02
N TRP A 606 -40.06 -9.09 9.13
CA TRP A 606 -39.69 -9.57 10.45
C TRP A 606 -39.76 -11.09 10.52
N HIS A 607 -38.69 -11.72 10.94
CA HIS A 607 -38.61 -13.12 11.33
C HIS A 607 -37.88 -13.22 12.66
N THR A 608 -38.57 -13.76 13.67
CA THR A 608 -38.03 -13.85 15.05
C THR A 608 -36.65 -14.51 15.10
N ASP A 609 -36.47 -15.63 14.39
CA ASP A 609 -35.19 -16.36 14.40
C ASP A 609 -34.05 -15.56 13.74
N THR A 610 -34.34 -14.77 12.70
CA THR A 610 -33.35 -13.89 12.08
C THR A 610 -32.98 -12.76 13.02
N ALA A 611 -33.96 -12.15 13.67
CA ALA A 611 -33.74 -11.06 14.61
C ALA A 611 -32.95 -11.49 15.85
N VAL A 612 -33.26 -12.68 16.40
CA VAL A 612 -32.51 -13.29 17.52
C VAL A 612 -31.06 -13.55 17.10
N ARG A 613 -30.83 -14.15 15.92
CA ARG A 613 -29.47 -14.38 15.42
C ARG A 613 -28.68 -13.10 15.24
N GLU A 614 -29.25 -12.08 14.59
CA GLU A 614 -28.60 -10.78 14.36
C GLU A 614 -28.31 -10.04 15.66
N ALA A 615 -29.22 -10.13 16.62
CA ALA A 615 -29.06 -9.57 17.96
C ALA A 615 -27.91 -10.27 18.69
N THR A 616 -27.87 -11.59 18.67
CA THR A 616 -26.80 -12.40 19.28
C THR A 616 -25.45 -12.09 18.64
N GLU A 617 -25.34 -12.07 17.30
CA GLU A 617 -24.12 -11.71 16.57
C GLU A 617 -23.68 -10.26 16.90
N THR A 618 -24.63 -9.34 17.08
CA THR A 618 -24.33 -7.95 17.46
C THR A 618 -23.76 -7.88 18.87
N ILE A 619 -24.34 -8.61 19.82
CA ILE A 619 -23.86 -8.67 21.20
C ILE A 619 -22.50 -9.35 21.27
N GLU A 620 -22.30 -10.48 20.60
CA GLU A 620 -20.99 -11.12 20.47
C GLU A 620 -19.92 -10.12 19.95
N THR A 621 -20.29 -9.34 18.93
CA THR A 621 -19.43 -8.30 18.37
C THR A 621 -19.07 -7.22 19.41
N ILE A 622 -20.03 -6.83 20.25
CA ILE A 622 -19.80 -5.84 21.34
C ILE A 622 -18.93 -6.45 22.44
N VAL A 623 -19.24 -7.66 22.89
CA VAL A 623 -18.51 -8.40 23.93
C VAL A 623 -17.08 -8.70 23.49
N SER A 624 -16.90 -9.13 22.25
CA SER A 624 -15.57 -9.35 21.68
C SER A 624 -14.76 -8.08 21.61
N GLY A 625 -15.41 -6.93 21.82
CA GLY A 625 -14.79 -5.63 21.65
C GLY A 625 -14.31 -5.47 20.22
N ASP A 626 -15.14 -5.94 19.28
CA ASP A 626 -14.74 -6.02 17.90
C ASP A 626 -14.43 -4.65 17.31
N LEU A 627 -13.22 -4.24 17.61
CA LEU A 627 -12.46 -3.28 16.80
C LEU A 627 -12.17 -3.85 15.40
N SER A 628 -12.51 -5.12 15.15
CA SER A 628 -12.26 -5.85 13.91
C SER A 628 -13.22 -5.49 12.77
N ARG A 629 -14.26 -4.70 13.04
CA ARG A 629 -14.96 -3.96 11.98
C ARG A 629 -14.22 -2.68 11.52
N THR A 630 -12.96 -2.52 11.82
CA THR A 630 -12.06 -1.93 10.85
C THR A 630 -11.94 -2.92 9.68
N THR A 631 -13.04 -3.12 8.96
CA THR A 631 -12.97 -3.60 7.56
C THR A 631 -11.85 -2.77 6.97
N ALA A 632 -10.76 -3.44 6.59
CA ALA A 632 -9.66 -2.75 5.94
C ALA A 632 -10.30 -1.88 4.88
N GLY A 633 -10.25 -0.57 5.05
CA GLY A 633 -10.89 0.33 4.10
C GLY A 633 -10.37 -0.04 2.71
N PRO A 634 -11.14 0.21 1.64
CA PRO A 634 -10.72 -0.15 0.27
C PRO A 634 -9.29 0.24 -0.04
N GLY A 635 -8.80 1.34 0.55
CA GLY A 635 -7.41 1.79 0.45
C GLY A 635 -6.39 0.81 1.05
N MET A 636 -6.68 0.16 2.16
CA MET A 636 -5.77 -0.83 2.77
C MET A 636 -5.70 -2.12 1.94
N ILE A 637 -6.82 -2.55 1.35
CA ILE A 637 -6.85 -3.72 0.46
C ILE A 637 -6.01 -3.45 -0.78
N ILE A 638 -6.17 -2.29 -1.43
CA ILE A 638 -5.37 -1.88 -2.58
C ILE A 638 -3.89 -1.82 -2.20
N LEU A 639 -3.56 -1.26 -1.04
CA LEU A 639 -2.19 -1.16 -0.56
C LEU A 639 -1.56 -2.55 -0.31
N LEU A 640 -2.32 -3.52 0.21
CA LEU A 640 -1.89 -4.90 0.38
C LEU A 640 -1.66 -5.60 -0.97
N ILE A 641 -2.53 -5.38 -1.96
CA ILE A 641 -2.36 -5.91 -3.32
C ILE A 641 -1.09 -5.34 -3.95
N VAL A 642 -0.89 -4.02 -3.89
CA VAL A 642 0.31 -3.35 -4.42
C VAL A 642 1.57 -3.84 -3.71
N ALA A 643 1.52 -3.99 -2.39
CA ALA A 643 2.63 -4.52 -1.59
C ALA A 643 2.97 -5.97 -1.99
N THR A 644 1.96 -6.80 -2.21
CA THR A 644 2.14 -8.18 -2.68
C THR A 644 2.78 -8.21 -4.06
N MET A 645 2.29 -7.40 -5.00
CA MET A 645 2.87 -7.28 -6.34
C MET A 645 4.33 -6.81 -6.30
N LEU A 646 4.64 -5.84 -5.41
CA LEU A 646 6.00 -5.35 -5.22
C LEU A 646 6.93 -6.45 -4.67
N ILE A 647 6.48 -7.22 -3.67
CA ILE A 647 7.24 -8.35 -3.12
C ILE A 647 7.47 -9.41 -4.21
N LEU A 648 6.44 -9.78 -4.96
CA LEU A 648 6.56 -10.75 -6.05
C LEU A 648 7.51 -10.26 -7.15
N PHE A 649 7.46 -8.97 -7.49
CA PHE A 649 8.40 -8.35 -8.44
C PHE A 649 9.84 -8.37 -7.91
N LEU A 650 10.05 -8.06 -6.63
CA LEU A 650 11.36 -8.13 -5.99
C LEU A 650 11.90 -9.57 -5.95
N ILE A 651 11.05 -10.55 -5.66
CA ILE A 651 11.40 -11.98 -5.71
C ILE A 651 11.78 -12.38 -7.14
N ALA A 652 10.98 -12.02 -8.13
CA ALA A 652 11.26 -12.32 -9.54
C ALA A 652 12.55 -11.65 -10.01
N SER A 653 12.81 -10.41 -9.60
CA SER A 653 14.04 -9.68 -9.89
C SER A 653 15.27 -10.34 -9.24
N LEU A 654 15.16 -10.74 -7.96
CA LEU A 654 16.20 -11.47 -7.26
C LEU A 654 16.46 -12.84 -7.89
N LEU A 655 15.42 -13.60 -8.20
CA LEU A 655 15.54 -14.89 -8.91
C LEU A 655 16.14 -14.70 -10.29
N GLY A 656 15.72 -13.68 -11.06
CA GLY A 656 16.27 -13.34 -12.35
C GLY A 656 17.74 -12.92 -12.32
N SER A 657 18.21 -12.33 -11.23
CA SER A 657 19.62 -12.01 -11.02
C SER A 657 20.47 -13.22 -10.57
N VAL A 658 19.82 -14.21 -9.96
CA VAL A 658 20.46 -15.42 -9.41
C VAL A 658 20.41 -16.60 -10.39
N ILE A 659 19.33 -16.72 -11.21
CA ILE A 659 19.21 -17.79 -12.22
C ILE A 659 20.41 -17.85 -13.20
N PRO A 660 21.00 -16.75 -13.68
CA PRO A 660 22.23 -16.84 -14.49
C PRO A 660 23.44 -17.39 -13.75
N MET A 661 23.36 -17.53 -12.40
CA MET A 661 24.42 -18.11 -11.57
C MET A 661 24.27 -19.65 -11.42
N PHE A 662 23.12 -20.20 -11.77
CA PHE A 662 22.85 -21.64 -11.88
C PHE A 662 22.97 -22.13 -13.32
#